data_8f9b1250051ad6501eec1a5ebc15c4bc
#
_entry.id   8f9b1250051ad6501eec1a5ebc15c4bc
#
_cell.length_a   1.000
_cell.length_b   1.000
_cell.length_c   1.000
_cell.angle_alpha   90.00
_cell.angle_beta   90.00
_cell.angle_gamma   90.00
#
_symmetry.space_group_name_H-M   'P 1'
#
loop_
_entity.id
_entity.type
_entity.pdbx_description
1 polymer ?
#
loop_
_entity_poly.entity_id
_entity_poly.type
_entity_poly.pdbx_seq_one_letter_code
_entity_poly.pdbx_strand_id
1 'polypeptide(L)'
;MRIAIDMQGAQTLSAKRGVGRFTVNIAKALARVAEEDEIILVLNGAFEASVRSLRDDFHGILPQENIKVWQLHFDTKAIDPANRNLIKAAEYLREEFINQIDADIILVPNLQEGWLDSAVTSIGRLPTKSKVCSILYDLAPLIYKEELLNNIIGNWYYEKLDLTKRSDAIFTVSWSTKRDISELLHIPKENIFVLYCAIDRNQFKPITIPDGESYQLLSKYSIKQGFLMYAGGADKNKNLPRLIEAFSLLSPSLRKDHQLVFVGGCLSEETNLRDLAMKCNLEYNDLIFTGHVSDQDLPALYNLCSAFILPSFHEGFGIPPLEAMACGAAVIASNAASLPEVIDCPDALFDPYDITAIAGKIRRVISDEQFRSDLQQYGLKRSQAKEFTWENSARTALEVFKTIVPERISAANGKEEQTVGLDKLLQAIPSIGAQFNDEELFKIALSIGESFRPRNCEKLYIDVSSIAVQDHATGIQRVTRAIALQLLADQEITCNLVYSTPTIESFYLADNVEARLNNTIIAKADRNDQLVEFYDGDILLFLDLHPALAITHASYLQKLRNRGVRVFYVVYDLLPVHFPQYFVPLLRTEFIEWLDVVFQSDGAFCISKTVAEDLSRYCRENAINPSTNFRIDWFHLSADFMSSAPSLGFLPDAKHVLSLLSSRPTFLMVGTIEPRKRHAQTLAAFEQIWAKGIDANFCIAGRQGWLMEDFIEKLRAHPERGRHLFWLNGISDEYLEKVYDASTCLIVPSEDEGFGLPLVEAARHKLSIIARDIPVFREVASGHAFYFNGLEPEALSSAIQDWMKLREEGRAPSSEGIPSLTWKESAAQLKQILFRPHDCVKV
;
A
#
# COMPACT_ATOMS: atom_id res chain seq x y z
N MET A 1 -2.68 21.12 16.20
CA MET A 1 -1.18 21.04 16.08
C MET A 1 -0.85 20.06 14.98
N ARG A 2 0.37 20.20 14.42
CA ARG A 2 0.94 19.23 13.48
C ARG A 2 2.04 18.43 14.20
N ILE A 3 1.94 17.11 14.25
CA ILE A 3 2.80 16.24 15.04
C ILE A 3 3.49 15.25 14.10
N ALA A 4 4.81 15.36 13.96
CA ALA A 4 5.62 14.42 13.19
C ALA A 4 6.17 13.32 14.11
N ILE A 5 5.98 12.06 13.75
CA ILE A 5 6.44 10.88 14.52
C ILE A 5 7.46 10.11 13.69
N ASP A 6 8.70 9.99 14.19
CA ASP A 6 9.73 9.15 13.57
C ASP A 6 9.45 7.67 13.85
N MET A 7 9.19 6.92 12.80
CA MET A 7 8.78 5.51 12.91
C MET A 7 9.94 4.51 12.81
N GLN A 8 11.21 4.95 12.81
CA GLN A 8 12.34 4.05 12.57
C GLN A 8 12.44 2.92 13.60
N GLY A 9 12.06 3.14 14.86
CA GLY A 9 11.95 2.06 15.84
C GLY A 9 10.96 0.94 15.46
N ALA A 10 10.00 1.22 14.60
CA ALA A 10 9.06 0.24 14.02
C ALA A 10 9.54 -0.34 12.68
N GLN A 11 10.67 0.12 12.13
CA GLN A 11 11.22 -0.35 10.86
C GLN A 11 12.42 -1.29 11.00
N THR A 12 13.10 -1.26 12.15
CA THR A 12 14.33 -1.98 12.44
C THR A 12 14.08 -3.37 13.01
N LEU A 13 15.14 -4.03 13.47
CA LEU A 13 15.06 -5.27 14.25
C LEU A 13 14.24 -5.10 15.55
N SER A 14 14.07 -3.86 16.01
CA SER A 14 13.23 -3.52 17.16
C SER A 14 11.73 -3.64 16.87
N ALA A 15 11.30 -3.67 15.61
CA ALA A 15 9.88 -3.69 15.20
C ALA A 15 9.06 -4.80 15.89
N LYS A 16 9.65 -5.99 16.03
CA LYS A 16 9.01 -7.14 16.69
C LYS A 16 9.21 -7.18 18.20
N ARG A 17 9.97 -6.23 18.77
CA ARG A 17 10.24 -6.13 20.21
C ARG A 17 9.33 -5.09 20.86
N GLY A 18 9.40 -4.96 22.20
CA GLY A 18 8.56 -4.04 22.96
C GLY A 18 8.62 -2.59 22.48
N VAL A 19 9.80 -2.10 22.09
CA VAL A 19 10.02 -0.73 21.60
C VAL A 19 9.28 -0.47 20.29
N GLY A 20 9.41 -1.36 19.30
CA GLY A 20 8.73 -1.22 18.01
C GLY A 20 7.21 -1.33 18.13
N ARG A 21 6.73 -2.30 18.95
CA ARG A 21 5.29 -2.43 19.26
C ARG A 21 4.76 -1.16 19.95
N PHE A 22 5.53 -0.58 20.88
CA PHE A 22 5.16 0.68 21.52
C PHE A 22 5.05 1.80 20.50
N THR A 23 6.06 1.97 19.62
CA THR A 23 6.08 3.00 18.56
C THR A 23 4.85 2.94 17.68
N VAL A 24 4.48 1.76 17.17
CA VAL A 24 3.29 1.57 16.32
C VAL A 24 2.01 1.89 17.09
N ASN A 25 1.88 1.35 18.31
CA ASN A 25 0.62 1.48 19.05
C ASN A 25 0.39 2.90 19.57
N ILE A 26 1.44 3.62 20.02
CA ILE A 26 1.29 5.01 20.46
C ILE A 26 0.96 5.91 19.25
N ALA A 27 1.56 5.67 18.07
CA ALA A 27 1.24 6.40 16.86
C ALA A 27 -0.22 6.16 16.41
N LYS A 28 -0.70 4.90 16.44
CA LYS A 28 -2.11 4.55 16.17
C LYS A 28 -3.06 5.21 17.16
N ALA A 29 -2.70 5.22 18.45
CA ALA A 29 -3.52 5.83 19.49
C ALA A 29 -3.57 7.35 19.33
N LEU A 30 -2.43 8.01 19.09
CA LEU A 30 -2.37 9.45 18.80
C LEU A 30 -3.26 9.79 17.60
N ALA A 31 -3.17 9.04 16.51
CA ALA A 31 -3.99 9.26 15.32
C ALA A 31 -5.51 9.14 15.59
N ARG A 32 -5.91 8.26 16.54
CA ARG A 32 -7.34 8.09 16.90
C ARG A 32 -7.87 9.14 17.85
N VAL A 33 -7.03 9.71 18.73
CA VAL A 33 -7.47 10.67 19.76
C VAL A 33 -7.17 12.13 19.40
N ALA A 34 -6.48 12.36 18.31
CA ALA A 34 -5.99 13.68 17.88
C ALA A 34 -7.04 14.52 17.11
N GLU A 35 -8.31 14.40 17.44
CA GLU A 35 -9.51 15.03 16.85
C GLU A 35 -9.27 16.13 15.78
N GLU A 36 -8.56 17.23 16.15
CA GLU A 36 -8.22 18.37 15.28
C GLU A 36 -6.72 18.47 14.96
N ASP A 37 -5.89 17.60 15.52
CA ASP A 37 -4.44 17.61 15.35
C ASP A 37 -4.03 16.72 14.18
N GLU A 38 -3.09 17.17 13.35
CA GLU A 38 -2.57 16.42 12.21
C GLU A 38 -1.40 15.54 12.63
N ILE A 39 -1.54 14.24 12.47
CA ILE A 39 -0.47 13.27 12.74
C ILE A 39 0.23 12.92 11.42
N ILE A 40 1.56 13.02 11.40
CA ILE A 40 2.40 12.69 10.25
C ILE A 40 3.43 11.65 10.67
N LEU A 41 3.49 10.54 9.94
CA LEU A 41 4.51 9.51 10.16
C LEU A 41 5.70 9.77 9.24
N VAL A 42 6.91 9.65 9.80
CA VAL A 42 8.17 9.80 9.08
C VAL A 42 8.88 8.47 9.03
N LEU A 43 9.11 7.96 7.83
CA LEU A 43 9.71 6.66 7.56
C LEU A 43 11.05 6.82 6.83
N ASN A 44 11.96 5.88 7.07
CA ASN A 44 13.23 5.76 6.37
C ASN A 44 13.06 4.79 5.19
N GLY A 45 13.28 5.27 3.96
CA GLY A 45 13.16 4.52 2.72
C GLY A 45 14.16 3.37 2.56
N ALA A 46 15.27 3.36 3.33
CA ALA A 46 16.18 2.22 3.34
C ALA A 46 15.52 0.90 3.80
N PHE A 47 14.38 0.97 4.48
CA PHE A 47 13.62 -0.19 4.97
C PHE A 47 12.35 -0.45 4.14
N GLU A 48 12.49 -0.68 2.83
CA GLU A 48 11.38 -0.78 1.87
C GLU A 48 10.23 -1.71 2.31
N ALA A 49 10.55 -2.89 2.84
CA ALA A 49 9.54 -3.85 3.27
C ALA A 49 8.71 -3.34 4.46
N SER A 50 9.33 -2.62 5.40
CA SER A 50 8.63 -2.05 6.54
C SER A 50 7.83 -0.80 6.18
N VAL A 51 8.26 -0.03 5.17
CA VAL A 51 7.49 1.11 4.64
C VAL A 51 6.13 0.61 4.15
N ARG A 52 6.13 -0.47 3.36
CA ARG A 52 4.88 -1.10 2.87
C ARG A 52 4.01 -1.58 4.03
N SER A 53 4.59 -2.37 4.94
CA SER A 53 3.84 -2.90 6.09
C SER A 53 3.22 -1.79 6.95
N LEU A 54 3.95 -0.70 7.21
CA LEU A 54 3.43 0.42 7.99
C LEU A 54 2.35 1.21 7.24
N ARG A 55 2.46 1.38 5.92
CA ARG A 55 1.38 1.98 5.13
C ARG A 55 0.10 1.15 5.23
N ASP A 56 0.20 -0.18 5.15
CA ASP A 56 -0.93 -1.09 5.32
C ASP A 56 -1.49 -1.03 6.75
N ASP A 57 -0.64 -1.03 7.76
CA ASP A 57 -1.00 -0.96 9.19
C ASP A 57 -1.77 0.31 9.59
N PHE A 58 -1.51 1.41 8.90
CA PHE A 58 -2.17 2.70 9.15
C PHE A 58 -3.29 3.02 8.14
N HIS A 59 -3.60 2.10 7.23
CA HIS A 59 -4.74 2.26 6.34
C HIS A 59 -6.05 2.41 7.12
N GLY A 60 -6.86 3.40 6.75
CA GLY A 60 -8.11 3.73 7.46
C GLY A 60 -7.93 4.34 8.87
N ILE A 61 -6.67 4.58 9.29
CA ILE A 61 -6.35 5.29 10.54
C ILE A 61 -5.80 6.68 10.21
N LEU A 62 -4.94 6.78 9.21
CA LEU A 62 -4.36 8.04 8.72
C LEU A 62 -4.46 8.12 7.20
N PRO A 63 -4.63 9.35 6.65
CA PRO A 63 -4.46 9.59 5.22
C PRO A 63 -3.06 9.14 4.77
N GLN A 64 -2.95 8.51 3.61
CA GLN A 64 -1.68 7.98 3.13
C GLN A 64 -0.66 9.09 2.79
N GLU A 65 -1.14 10.27 2.45
CA GLU A 65 -0.34 11.49 2.28
C GLU A 65 0.33 11.97 3.58
N ASN A 66 -0.15 11.54 4.75
CA ASN A 66 0.46 11.83 6.04
C ASN A 66 1.60 10.85 6.40
N ILE A 67 1.92 9.89 5.53
CA ILE A 67 3.05 8.98 5.68
C ILE A 67 4.16 9.45 4.74
N LYS A 68 5.14 10.16 5.29
CA LYS A 68 6.27 10.75 4.56
C LYS A 68 7.48 9.83 4.62
N VAL A 69 8.16 9.64 3.48
CA VAL A 69 9.30 8.74 3.37
C VAL A 69 10.50 9.51 2.82
N TRP A 70 11.55 9.65 3.62
CA TRP A 70 12.83 10.15 3.16
C TRP A 70 13.73 9.02 2.66
N GLN A 71 14.62 9.30 1.72
CA GLN A 71 15.43 8.28 1.06
C GLN A 71 16.86 8.25 1.59
N LEU A 72 17.41 7.03 1.70
CA LEU A 72 18.78 6.79 2.12
C LEU A 72 19.40 5.70 1.24
N HIS A 73 20.42 6.04 0.50
CA HIS A 73 21.07 5.17 -0.47
C HIS A 73 22.46 4.66 -0.06
N PHE A 74 22.81 4.79 1.22
CA PHE A 74 24.07 4.34 1.77
C PHE A 74 23.90 3.72 3.16
N ASP A 75 24.89 2.89 3.56
CA ASP A 75 24.85 2.21 4.86
C ASP A 75 25.23 3.18 5.98
N THR A 76 24.49 3.10 7.09
CA THR A 76 24.69 3.93 8.30
C THR A 76 24.79 3.10 9.57
N LYS A 77 25.11 1.80 9.47
CA LYS A 77 25.31 0.94 10.64
C LYS A 77 26.45 1.46 11.51
N ALA A 78 26.17 1.81 12.74
CA ALA A 78 27.16 2.38 13.65
C ALA A 78 28.22 1.36 14.13
N ILE A 79 27.96 0.05 14.00
CA ILE A 79 28.92 -1.01 14.27
C ILE A 79 30.15 -0.91 13.33
N ASP A 80 29.99 -0.35 12.13
CA ASP A 80 31.10 -0.10 11.22
C ASP A 80 31.65 1.33 11.39
N PRO A 81 32.87 1.51 11.92
CA PRO A 81 33.45 2.84 12.10
C PRO A 81 33.64 3.63 10.80
N ALA A 82 33.70 2.96 9.63
CA ALA A 82 33.81 3.62 8.34
C ALA A 82 32.58 4.49 8.03
N ASN A 83 31.40 4.12 8.53
CA ASN A 83 30.16 4.83 8.32
C ASN A 83 30.03 6.14 9.15
N ARG A 84 30.96 6.45 10.04
CA ARG A 84 30.82 7.57 11.00
C ARG A 84 30.45 8.91 10.35
N ASN A 85 31.05 9.22 9.22
CA ASN A 85 30.80 10.47 8.50
C ASN A 85 29.50 10.41 7.72
N LEU A 86 29.18 9.26 7.12
CA LEU A 86 27.91 8.98 6.45
C LEU A 86 26.73 9.06 7.42
N ILE A 87 26.88 8.54 8.64
CA ILE A 87 25.86 8.66 9.71
C ILE A 87 25.56 10.15 9.98
N LYS A 88 26.58 10.98 10.12
CA LYS A 88 26.39 12.42 10.35
C LYS A 88 25.69 13.11 9.18
N ALA A 89 26.06 12.79 7.94
CA ALA A 89 25.39 13.32 6.75
C ALA A 89 23.90 12.90 6.73
N ALA A 90 23.62 11.65 7.07
CA ALA A 90 22.25 11.12 7.16
C ALA A 90 21.45 11.75 8.31
N GLU A 91 22.08 12.04 9.45
CA GLU A 91 21.45 12.76 10.57
C GLU A 91 21.00 14.17 10.14
N TYR A 92 21.84 14.92 9.41
CA TYR A 92 21.47 16.23 8.84
C TYR A 92 20.34 16.11 7.82
N LEU A 93 20.42 15.14 6.91
CA LEU A 93 19.41 14.91 5.89
C LEU A 93 18.04 14.60 6.52
N ARG A 94 18.02 13.68 7.50
CA ARG A 94 16.79 13.32 8.23
C ARG A 94 16.19 14.52 8.99
N GLU A 95 17.02 15.26 9.73
CA GLU A 95 16.51 16.40 10.52
C GLU A 95 15.97 17.51 9.59
N GLU A 96 16.63 17.79 8.45
CA GLU A 96 16.10 18.74 7.48
C GLU A 96 14.80 18.25 6.85
N PHE A 97 14.71 16.95 6.50
CA PHE A 97 13.47 16.38 5.98
C PHE A 97 12.31 16.57 6.95
N ILE A 98 12.52 16.31 8.24
CA ILE A 98 11.51 16.50 9.27
C ILE A 98 11.19 18.01 9.45
N ASN A 99 12.18 18.88 9.38
CA ASN A 99 11.98 20.34 9.47
C ASN A 99 11.05 20.87 8.36
N GLN A 100 11.15 20.31 7.14
CA GLN A 100 10.30 20.72 6.01
C GLN A 100 8.84 20.28 6.16
N ILE A 101 8.53 19.38 7.07
CA ILE A 101 7.15 19.04 7.43
C ILE A 101 6.46 20.23 8.14
N ASP A 102 7.22 21.15 8.71
CA ASP A 102 6.73 22.30 9.51
C ASP A 102 5.78 21.86 10.65
N ALA A 103 6.22 20.83 11.38
CA ALA A 103 5.50 20.29 12.52
C ALA A 103 5.65 21.20 13.75
N ASP A 104 4.62 21.27 14.60
CA ASP A 104 4.72 21.90 15.92
C ASP A 104 5.52 21.02 16.89
N ILE A 105 5.31 19.70 16.78
CA ILE A 105 5.98 18.66 17.59
C ILE A 105 6.69 17.65 16.69
N ILE A 106 7.91 17.30 17.06
CA ILE A 106 8.63 16.15 16.55
C ILE A 106 8.76 15.12 17.67
N LEU A 107 8.11 13.97 17.53
CA LEU A 107 8.27 12.84 18.46
C LEU A 107 9.26 11.83 17.89
N VAL A 108 10.34 11.55 18.64
CA VAL A 108 11.33 10.54 18.33
C VAL A 108 11.17 9.39 19.36
N PRO A 109 10.41 8.34 19.03
CA PRO A 109 10.07 7.28 19.98
C PRO A 109 11.26 6.44 20.44
N ASN A 110 12.34 6.36 19.66
CA ASN A 110 13.56 5.67 20.06
C ASN A 110 14.81 6.30 19.43
N LEU A 111 15.73 6.76 20.27
CA LEU A 111 17.04 7.27 19.81
C LEU A 111 18.11 6.17 19.76
N GLN A 112 17.93 5.04 20.43
CA GLN A 112 18.89 3.93 20.51
C GLN A 112 18.72 2.94 19.33
N GLU A 113 18.54 3.47 18.11
CA GLU A 113 18.50 2.70 16.86
C GLU A 113 19.74 3.00 15.99
N GLY A 114 20.04 2.11 15.05
CA GLY A 114 21.10 2.28 14.06
C GLY A 114 22.45 1.69 14.44
N TRP A 115 22.51 0.79 15.44
CA TRP A 115 23.74 0.07 15.74
C TRP A 115 24.05 -1.03 14.71
N LEU A 116 23.06 -1.89 14.42
CA LEU A 116 23.19 -3.05 13.52
C LEU A 116 22.49 -2.87 12.17
N ASP A 117 21.80 -1.77 11.99
CA ASP A 117 20.99 -1.47 10.81
C ASP A 117 21.16 -0.01 10.36
N SER A 118 20.54 0.37 9.26
CA SER A 118 20.66 1.70 8.67
C SER A 118 19.61 2.70 9.22
N ALA A 119 19.15 2.53 10.46
CA ALA A 119 18.37 3.57 11.11
C ALA A 119 19.24 4.76 11.50
N VAL A 120 18.68 5.94 11.36
CA VAL A 120 19.36 7.21 11.64
C VAL A 120 18.49 8.02 12.59
N THR A 121 18.96 8.17 13.82
CA THR A 121 18.23 8.89 14.88
C THR A 121 19.13 9.95 15.50
N SER A 122 18.64 11.18 15.53
CA SER A 122 19.34 12.32 16.12
C SER A 122 18.37 13.38 16.60
N ILE A 123 18.86 14.31 17.44
CA ILE A 123 18.16 15.49 17.90
C ILE A 123 19.14 16.66 17.95
N GLY A 124 18.78 17.79 17.32
CA GLY A 124 19.50 19.04 17.42
C GLY A 124 20.84 19.05 16.67
N ARG A 125 20.94 18.34 15.55
CA ARG A 125 22.03 18.51 14.57
C ARG A 125 21.82 19.77 13.73
N LEU A 126 20.55 20.05 13.40
CA LEU A 126 20.13 21.28 12.74
C LEU A 126 19.18 22.08 13.67
N PRO A 127 19.16 23.41 13.57
CA PRO A 127 18.16 24.21 14.25
C PRO A 127 16.74 23.88 13.74
N THR A 128 15.78 23.81 14.65
CA THR A 128 14.37 23.61 14.34
C THR A 128 13.49 24.61 15.10
N LYS A 129 12.32 24.91 14.53
CA LYS A 129 11.27 25.68 15.22
C LYS A 129 10.33 24.77 16.04
N SER A 130 10.33 23.48 15.70
CA SER A 130 9.50 22.47 16.33
C SER A 130 9.98 22.16 17.75
N LYS A 131 9.06 21.80 18.63
CA LYS A 131 9.39 21.21 19.93
C LYS A 131 9.70 19.72 19.73
N VAL A 132 10.86 19.29 20.24
CA VAL A 132 11.33 17.91 20.06
C VAL A 132 11.11 17.11 21.33
N CYS A 133 10.39 15.99 21.21
CA CYS A 133 10.13 15.05 22.27
C CYS A 133 10.78 13.70 21.96
N SER A 134 11.32 13.02 22.98
CA SER A 134 11.85 11.67 22.83
C SER A 134 11.26 10.72 23.86
N ILE A 135 11.35 9.41 23.59
CA ILE A 135 10.97 8.37 24.57
C ILE A 135 12.21 7.60 24.96
N LEU A 136 12.41 7.44 26.26
CA LEU A 136 13.49 6.64 26.83
C LEU A 136 12.88 5.53 27.69
N TYR A 137 13.05 4.27 27.24
CA TYR A 137 12.36 3.12 27.83
C TYR A 137 12.99 2.62 29.12
N ASP A 138 14.32 2.59 29.19
CA ASP A 138 15.09 2.25 30.37
C ASP A 138 16.55 2.73 30.26
N LEU A 139 17.28 2.56 31.35
CA LEU A 139 18.72 2.82 31.42
C LEU A 139 19.49 1.57 31.89
N ALA A 140 18.96 0.38 31.65
CA ALA A 140 19.59 -0.88 32.05
C ALA A 140 21.06 -0.98 31.58
N PRO A 141 21.44 -0.60 30.34
CA PRO A 141 22.85 -0.63 29.96
C PRO A 141 23.72 0.31 30.77
N LEU A 142 23.21 1.44 31.25
CA LEU A 142 23.96 2.37 32.10
C LEU A 142 24.06 1.87 33.56
N ILE A 143 23.04 1.15 34.03
CA ILE A 143 22.96 0.59 35.39
C ILE A 143 23.90 -0.60 35.53
N TYR A 144 23.95 -1.48 34.51
CA TYR A 144 24.78 -2.71 34.50
C TYR A 144 26.09 -2.53 33.74
N LYS A 145 26.85 -1.52 34.06
CA LYS A 145 28.02 -0.95 33.36
C LYS A 145 29.08 -1.90 32.78
N GLU A 146 29.13 -3.15 33.12
CA GLU A 146 30.25 -4.05 32.78
C GLU A 146 30.50 -4.24 31.27
N GLU A 147 29.49 -4.11 30.44
CA GLU A 147 29.57 -4.29 28.96
C GLU A 147 29.80 -2.99 28.20
N LEU A 148 29.54 -1.83 28.80
CA LEU A 148 29.62 -0.54 28.11
C LEU A 148 30.97 0.17 28.26
N LEU A 149 31.75 -0.13 29.28
CA LEU A 149 32.86 0.73 29.72
C LEU A 149 34.09 0.72 28.81
N ASN A 150 34.23 -0.23 27.88
CA ASN A 150 35.42 -0.34 27.01
C ASN A 150 35.15 -0.67 25.53
N ASN A 151 33.92 -0.48 25.02
CA ASN A 151 33.51 -0.87 23.68
C ASN A 151 33.02 0.30 22.82
N ILE A 152 33.17 0.16 21.52
CA ILE A 152 32.61 1.10 20.50
C ILE A 152 31.11 1.34 20.75
N ILE A 153 30.36 0.31 21.13
CA ILE A 153 28.94 0.40 21.46
C ILE A 153 28.66 1.33 22.66
N GLY A 154 29.57 1.36 23.66
CA GLY A 154 29.42 2.27 24.78
C GLY A 154 29.47 3.74 24.35
N ASN A 155 30.44 4.11 23.51
CA ASN A 155 30.57 5.48 23.01
C ASN A 155 29.33 5.89 22.19
N TRP A 156 28.84 5.00 21.34
CA TRP A 156 27.62 5.22 20.57
C TRP A 156 26.39 5.40 21.50
N TYR A 157 26.23 4.56 22.52
CA TYR A 157 25.14 4.64 23.47
C TYR A 157 25.18 5.95 24.28
N TYR A 158 26.36 6.38 24.77
CA TYR A 158 26.52 7.66 25.46
C TYR A 158 26.18 8.84 24.54
N GLU A 159 26.58 8.80 23.28
CA GLU A 159 26.19 9.83 22.30
C GLU A 159 24.68 9.92 22.16
N LYS A 160 23.97 8.78 22.07
CA LYS A 160 22.49 8.74 22.00
C LYS A 160 21.83 9.29 23.25
N LEU A 161 22.41 9.02 24.45
CA LEU A 161 21.92 9.63 25.71
C LEU A 161 22.15 11.16 25.74
N ASP A 162 23.26 11.65 25.21
CA ASP A 162 23.51 13.10 25.14
C ASP A 162 22.58 13.78 24.14
N LEU A 163 22.19 13.11 23.05
CA LEU A 163 21.15 13.61 22.16
C LEU A 163 19.77 13.62 22.85
N THR A 164 19.47 12.63 23.69
CA THR A 164 18.21 12.61 24.47
C THR A 164 18.07 13.84 25.38
N LYS A 165 19.18 14.33 25.95
CA LYS A 165 19.19 15.55 26.79
C LYS A 165 18.79 16.84 26.08
N ARG A 166 18.80 16.83 24.73
CA ARG A 166 18.38 17.98 23.89
C ARG A 166 16.89 18.04 23.65
N SER A 167 16.11 17.07 24.11
CA SER A 167 14.66 17.06 24.00
C SER A 167 14.02 18.15 24.86
N ASP A 168 12.99 18.82 24.37
CA ASP A 168 12.14 19.75 25.11
C ASP A 168 11.31 19.01 26.17
N ALA A 169 10.91 17.75 25.90
CA ALA A 169 10.27 16.85 26.86
C ALA A 169 10.74 15.41 26.61
N ILE A 170 10.95 14.66 27.70
CA ILE A 170 11.30 13.24 27.64
C ILE A 170 10.13 12.44 28.19
N PHE A 171 9.65 11.51 27.41
CA PHE A 171 8.70 10.51 27.86
C PHE A 171 9.42 9.25 28.32
N THR A 172 8.82 8.57 29.28
CA THR A 172 9.29 7.26 29.75
C THR A 172 8.12 6.38 30.15
N VAL A 173 8.37 5.10 30.35
CA VAL A 173 7.30 4.10 30.50
C VAL A 173 6.93 3.79 31.94
N SER A 174 7.66 4.34 32.93
CA SER A 174 7.37 4.10 34.34
C SER A 174 7.91 5.21 35.23
N TRP A 175 7.38 5.33 36.45
CA TRP A 175 7.91 6.23 37.48
C TRP A 175 9.31 5.81 37.95
N SER A 176 9.60 4.49 37.93
CA SER A 176 10.93 3.99 38.18
C SER A 176 11.94 4.53 37.18
N THR A 177 11.66 4.39 35.87
CA THR A 177 12.54 4.91 34.82
C THR A 177 12.64 6.43 34.88
N LYS A 178 11.54 7.15 35.19
CA LYS A 178 11.58 8.61 35.41
C LYS A 178 12.58 9.00 36.48
N ARG A 179 12.64 8.25 37.60
CA ARG A 179 13.63 8.45 38.65
C ARG A 179 15.04 8.20 38.16
N ASP A 180 15.25 7.05 37.48
CA ASP A 180 16.56 6.68 36.92
C ASP A 180 17.08 7.72 35.94
N ILE A 181 16.24 8.22 35.02
CA ILE A 181 16.59 9.31 34.09
C ILE A 181 17.00 10.57 34.83
N SER A 182 16.23 10.97 35.84
CA SER A 182 16.53 12.19 36.62
C SER A 182 17.84 12.06 37.40
N GLU A 183 18.08 10.91 38.00
CA GLU A 183 19.26 10.70 38.87
C GLU A 183 20.52 10.44 38.03
N LEU A 184 20.44 9.62 36.95
CA LEU A 184 21.62 9.19 36.22
C LEU A 184 22.02 10.17 35.10
N LEU A 185 21.04 10.83 34.48
CA LEU A 185 21.28 11.80 33.40
C LEU A 185 21.21 13.24 33.84
N HIS A 186 20.87 13.49 35.13
CA HIS A 186 20.70 14.82 35.72
C HIS A 186 19.70 15.71 35.02
N ILE A 187 18.59 15.11 34.55
CA ILE A 187 17.51 15.81 33.85
C ILE A 187 16.45 16.20 34.90
N PRO A 188 15.95 17.47 34.85
CA PRO A 188 14.90 17.91 35.78
C PRO A 188 13.63 17.07 35.65
N LYS A 189 13.02 16.67 36.80
CA LYS A 189 11.83 15.81 36.82
C LYS A 189 10.62 16.40 36.11
N GLU A 190 10.51 17.71 36.07
CA GLU A 190 9.47 18.46 35.35
C GLU A 190 9.51 18.30 33.86
N ASN A 191 10.67 17.93 33.28
CA ASN A 191 10.84 17.67 31.85
C ASN A 191 10.64 16.20 31.47
N ILE A 192 10.34 15.32 32.46
CA ILE A 192 10.17 13.89 32.25
C ILE A 192 8.72 13.50 32.56
N PHE A 193 8.05 12.86 31.60
CA PHE A 193 6.64 12.49 31.70
C PHE A 193 6.46 10.97 31.50
N VAL A 194 5.53 10.38 32.24
CA VAL A 194 5.29 8.93 32.21
C VAL A 194 4.15 8.62 31.25
N LEU A 195 4.44 7.77 30.26
CA LEU A 195 3.49 7.14 29.34
C LEU A 195 3.54 5.63 29.56
N TYR A 196 2.62 5.08 30.29
CA TYR A 196 2.59 3.64 30.53
C TYR A 196 2.43 2.86 29.22
N CYS A 197 3.09 1.70 29.15
CA CYS A 197 2.78 0.71 28.12
C CYS A 197 1.36 0.19 28.34
N ALA A 198 0.74 -0.22 27.24
CA ALA A 198 -0.55 -0.86 27.25
C ALA A 198 -0.51 -2.20 26.53
N ILE A 199 -1.56 -2.97 26.66
CA ILE A 199 -1.73 -4.25 25.98
C ILE A 199 -2.95 -4.23 25.06
N ASP A 200 -2.94 -5.08 24.06
CA ASP A 200 -4.13 -5.32 23.24
C ASP A 200 -5.07 -6.27 23.99
N ARG A 201 -6.14 -5.70 24.56
CA ARG A 201 -7.16 -6.45 25.31
C ARG A 201 -8.05 -7.36 24.43
N ASN A 202 -8.00 -7.24 23.12
CA ASN A 202 -8.66 -8.18 22.22
C ASN A 202 -7.82 -9.46 22.09
N GLN A 203 -6.50 -9.32 22.11
CA GLN A 203 -5.54 -10.41 22.01
C GLN A 203 -5.31 -11.07 23.39
N PHE A 204 -5.00 -10.28 24.43
CA PHE A 204 -4.71 -10.75 25.77
C PHE A 204 -5.94 -10.66 26.67
N LYS A 205 -6.62 -11.78 26.82
CA LYS A 205 -7.86 -11.92 27.61
C LYS A 205 -8.03 -13.36 28.08
N PRO A 206 -8.86 -13.59 29.08
CA PRO A 206 -9.25 -14.95 29.44
C PRO A 206 -9.97 -15.63 28.27
N ILE A 207 -9.52 -16.84 27.95
CA ILE A 207 -10.11 -17.70 26.91
C ILE A 207 -10.34 -19.10 27.45
N THR A 208 -11.43 -19.74 27.04
CA THR A 208 -11.66 -21.16 27.32
C THR A 208 -11.06 -21.96 26.18
N ILE A 209 -10.06 -22.78 26.48
CA ILE A 209 -9.37 -23.62 25.50
C ILE A 209 -9.85 -25.05 25.70
N PRO A 210 -10.43 -25.72 24.68
CA PRO A 210 -10.84 -27.13 24.79
C PRO A 210 -9.65 -28.04 25.09
N ASP A 211 -9.86 -29.12 25.84
CA ASP A 211 -8.79 -30.06 26.26
C ASP A 211 -7.98 -30.59 25.07
N GLY A 212 -8.62 -30.90 23.95
CA GLY A 212 -7.94 -31.36 22.73
C GLY A 212 -7.01 -30.31 22.11
N GLU A 213 -7.40 -29.05 22.08
CA GLU A 213 -6.62 -27.95 21.55
C GLU A 213 -5.46 -27.56 22.51
N SER A 214 -5.74 -27.60 23.84
CA SER A 214 -4.73 -27.37 24.85
C SER A 214 -3.61 -28.42 24.78
N TYR A 215 -3.99 -29.71 24.62
CA TYR A 215 -3.04 -30.80 24.44
C TYR A 215 -2.19 -30.62 23.17
N GLN A 216 -2.79 -30.25 22.04
CA GLN A 216 -2.07 -30.03 20.79
C GLN A 216 -1.08 -28.85 20.93
N LEU A 217 -1.49 -27.74 21.52
CA LEU A 217 -0.64 -26.59 21.74
C LEU A 217 0.54 -26.93 22.66
N LEU A 218 0.27 -27.55 23.80
CA LEU A 218 1.32 -27.90 24.75
C LEU A 218 2.29 -28.93 24.16
N SER A 219 1.79 -29.92 23.42
CA SER A 219 2.62 -30.92 22.72
C SER A 219 3.52 -30.29 21.67
N LYS A 220 3.04 -29.26 20.93
CA LYS A 220 3.82 -28.50 19.94
C LYS A 220 5.10 -27.93 20.53
N TYR A 221 5.07 -27.49 21.79
CA TYR A 221 6.20 -26.90 22.50
C TYR A 221 6.84 -27.84 23.53
N SER A 222 6.46 -29.13 23.58
CA SER A 222 6.94 -30.13 24.56
C SER A 222 6.65 -29.75 26.00
N ILE A 223 5.55 -29.03 26.25
CA ILE A 223 5.11 -28.58 27.56
C ILE A 223 4.11 -29.60 28.17
N LYS A 224 4.23 -29.88 29.43
CA LYS A 224 3.23 -30.63 30.23
C LYS A 224 2.20 -29.67 30.84
N GLN A 225 1.02 -30.20 31.15
CA GLN A 225 0.03 -29.43 31.90
C GLN A 225 0.57 -29.07 33.31
N GLY A 226 0.21 -27.89 33.80
CA GLY A 226 0.69 -27.46 35.15
C GLY A 226 2.06 -26.80 35.15
N PHE A 227 2.45 -26.05 34.09
CA PHE A 227 3.75 -25.44 33.99
C PHE A 227 3.82 -24.02 34.59
N LEU A 228 5.04 -23.63 35.00
CA LEU A 228 5.42 -22.27 35.37
C LEU A 228 6.02 -21.56 34.14
N MET A 229 5.65 -20.34 33.92
CA MET A 229 6.01 -19.63 32.67
C MET A 229 6.84 -18.38 32.94
N TYR A 230 7.93 -18.24 32.22
CA TYR A 230 8.67 -17.00 32.02
C TYR A 230 8.54 -16.59 30.53
N ALA A 231 8.39 -15.32 30.22
CA ALA A 231 8.43 -14.82 28.85
C ALA A 231 9.37 -13.62 28.73
N GLY A 232 10.32 -13.68 27.81
CA GLY A 232 11.28 -12.60 27.58
C GLY A 232 12.60 -13.06 26.96
N GLY A 233 13.61 -12.18 27.02
CA GLY A 233 15.00 -12.48 26.67
C GLY A 233 15.78 -13.09 27.80
N ALA A 234 17.08 -13.36 27.57
CA ALA A 234 18.00 -13.93 28.57
C ALA A 234 19.09 -12.94 29.02
N ASP A 235 18.86 -11.66 28.84
CA ASP A 235 19.77 -10.61 29.28
C ASP A 235 20.02 -10.72 30.81
N LYS A 236 21.21 -10.33 31.26
CA LYS A 236 21.62 -10.49 32.70
C LYS A 236 20.64 -9.88 33.72
N ASN A 237 20.00 -8.74 33.36
CA ASN A 237 18.99 -8.10 34.19
C ASN A 237 17.72 -8.94 34.38
N LYS A 238 17.49 -9.99 33.54
CA LYS A 238 16.33 -10.88 33.64
C LYS A 238 16.46 -11.92 34.75
N ASN A 239 17.65 -12.12 35.31
CA ASN A 239 17.90 -12.93 36.53
C ASN A 239 17.48 -14.40 36.40
N LEU A 240 17.60 -14.99 35.21
CA LEU A 240 17.20 -16.38 34.98
C LEU A 240 17.99 -17.41 35.76
N PRO A 241 19.32 -17.22 36.04
CA PRO A 241 20.05 -18.13 36.87
C PRO A 241 19.42 -18.32 38.24
N ARG A 242 19.04 -17.25 38.97
CA ARG A 242 18.42 -17.37 40.31
C ARG A 242 17.01 -17.98 40.23
N LEU A 243 16.28 -17.79 39.12
CA LEU A 243 15.02 -18.46 38.92
C LEU A 243 15.20 -19.99 38.87
N ILE A 244 16.23 -20.47 38.15
CA ILE A 244 16.55 -21.91 38.05
C ILE A 244 16.99 -22.46 39.39
N GLU A 245 17.88 -21.75 40.12
CA GLU A 245 18.30 -22.11 41.46
C GLU A 245 17.12 -22.17 42.44
N ALA A 246 16.20 -21.19 42.38
CA ALA A 246 15.00 -21.17 43.22
C ALA A 246 14.05 -22.34 42.89
N PHE A 247 13.88 -22.64 41.57
CA PHE A 247 13.08 -23.78 41.13
C PHE A 247 13.67 -25.12 41.65
N SER A 248 15.01 -25.25 41.72
CA SER A 248 15.67 -26.46 42.20
C SER A 248 15.42 -26.70 43.70
N LEU A 249 15.11 -25.66 44.50
CA LEU A 249 14.78 -25.76 45.94
C LEU A 249 13.36 -26.26 46.21
N LEU A 250 12.54 -26.44 45.20
CA LEU A 250 11.22 -27.07 45.33
C LEU A 250 11.36 -28.56 45.60
N SER A 251 10.39 -29.14 46.32
CA SER A 251 10.39 -30.59 46.58
C SER A 251 10.31 -31.38 45.27
N PRO A 252 10.91 -32.57 45.19
CA PRO A 252 10.84 -33.43 44.00
C PRO A 252 9.40 -33.68 43.51
N SER A 253 8.45 -33.78 44.43
CA SER A 253 7.02 -33.97 44.10
C SER A 253 6.46 -32.76 43.32
N LEU A 254 6.73 -31.52 43.78
CA LEU A 254 6.28 -30.32 43.12
C LEU A 254 6.95 -30.13 41.77
N ARG A 255 8.21 -30.44 41.59
CA ARG A 255 8.93 -30.36 40.33
C ARG A 255 8.44 -31.38 39.32
N LYS A 256 8.03 -32.60 39.75
CA LYS A 256 7.48 -33.62 38.88
C LYS A 256 6.19 -33.18 38.20
N ASP A 257 5.38 -32.37 38.91
CA ASP A 257 4.08 -31.89 38.44
C ASP A 257 4.15 -30.56 37.69
N HIS A 258 5.31 -29.85 37.79
CA HIS A 258 5.47 -28.52 37.22
C HIS A 258 6.79 -28.39 36.43
N GLN A 259 6.72 -28.02 35.16
CA GLN A 259 7.91 -27.62 34.40
C GLN A 259 8.13 -26.11 34.48
N LEU A 260 9.39 -25.65 34.37
CA LEU A 260 9.73 -24.24 34.20
C LEU A 260 9.94 -23.98 32.71
N VAL A 261 9.06 -23.20 32.11
CA VAL A 261 9.00 -22.93 30.66
C VAL A 261 9.49 -21.53 30.33
N PHE A 262 10.52 -21.45 29.50
CA PHE A 262 11.09 -20.20 29.01
C PHE A 262 10.58 -19.91 27.61
N VAL A 263 9.77 -18.88 27.49
CA VAL A 263 9.15 -18.46 26.22
C VAL A 263 9.91 -17.28 25.62
N GLY A 264 10.35 -17.38 24.37
CA GLY A 264 10.96 -16.28 23.63
C GLY A 264 12.46 -16.40 23.41
N GLY A 265 13.18 -15.27 23.49
CA GLY A 265 14.57 -15.12 23.07
C GLY A 265 15.66 -15.73 23.97
N CYS A 266 15.39 -16.81 24.69
CA CYS A 266 16.34 -17.42 25.61
C CYS A 266 17.28 -18.45 24.97
N LEU A 267 17.12 -18.78 23.70
CA LEU A 267 17.88 -19.85 23.03
C LEU A 267 19.40 -19.60 22.98
N SER A 268 19.86 -18.36 22.91
CA SER A 268 21.28 -18.02 22.92
C SER A 268 21.99 -18.40 24.21
N GLU A 269 21.27 -18.42 25.33
CA GLU A 269 21.77 -18.75 26.65
C GLU A 269 21.32 -20.14 27.13
N GLU A 270 20.58 -20.90 26.34
CA GLU A 270 20.02 -22.19 26.71
C GLU A 270 21.06 -23.14 27.22
N THR A 271 22.23 -23.25 26.56
CA THR A 271 23.31 -24.15 26.98
C THR A 271 23.80 -23.79 28.37
N ASN A 272 24.08 -22.51 28.63
CA ASN A 272 24.56 -22.03 29.94
C ASN A 272 23.52 -22.27 31.06
N LEU A 273 22.24 -22.03 30.74
CA LEU A 273 21.14 -22.23 31.71
C LEU A 273 20.89 -23.71 31.98
N ARG A 274 21.03 -24.60 30.99
CA ARG A 274 20.94 -26.06 31.19
C ARG A 274 22.11 -26.61 31.98
N ASP A 275 23.32 -26.11 31.75
CA ASP A 275 24.51 -26.47 32.56
C ASP A 275 24.32 -26.09 34.06
N LEU A 276 23.74 -24.92 34.30
CA LEU A 276 23.37 -24.50 35.65
C LEU A 276 22.29 -25.41 36.24
N ALA A 277 21.27 -25.76 35.49
CA ALA A 277 20.21 -26.65 35.92
C ALA A 277 20.74 -28.03 36.33
N MET A 278 21.67 -28.60 35.53
CA MET A 278 22.33 -29.86 35.86
C MET A 278 23.14 -29.75 37.19
N LYS A 279 23.86 -28.64 37.40
CA LYS A 279 24.57 -28.39 38.66
C LYS A 279 23.62 -28.28 39.85
N CYS A 280 22.38 -27.84 39.62
CA CYS A 280 21.31 -27.78 40.62
C CYS A 280 20.51 -29.09 40.77
N ASN A 281 20.96 -30.19 40.18
CA ASN A 281 20.28 -31.50 40.17
C ASN A 281 18.85 -31.46 39.57
N LEU A 282 18.64 -30.66 38.54
CA LEU A 282 17.41 -30.66 37.76
C LEU A 282 17.52 -31.62 36.56
N GLU A 283 16.40 -32.25 36.21
CA GLU A 283 16.34 -33.14 35.04
C GLU A 283 16.20 -32.30 33.74
N TYR A 284 16.57 -32.87 32.60
CA TYR A 284 16.50 -32.20 31.32
C TYR A 284 15.11 -31.65 31.00
N ASN A 285 14.07 -32.39 31.34
CA ASN A 285 12.67 -32.05 31.08
C ASN A 285 12.03 -31.14 32.12
N ASP A 286 12.76 -30.79 33.18
CA ASP A 286 12.30 -29.79 34.17
C ASP A 286 12.29 -28.37 33.58
N LEU A 287 13.16 -28.12 32.58
CA LEU A 287 13.27 -26.83 31.87
C LEU A 287 12.91 -27.03 30.41
N ILE A 288 11.98 -26.22 29.92
CA ILE A 288 11.58 -26.17 28.51
C ILE A 288 11.92 -24.80 27.95
N PHE A 289 12.60 -24.78 26.81
CA PHE A 289 12.88 -23.59 26.03
C PHE A 289 12.10 -23.67 24.71
N THR A 290 11.06 -22.84 24.56
CA THR A 290 10.17 -22.91 23.39
C THR A 290 10.74 -22.24 22.16
N GLY A 291 11.73 -21.35 22.35
CA GLY A 291 12.09 -20.41 21.29
C GLY A 291 10.95 -19.43 20.99
N HIS A 292 10.90 -18.96 19.75
CA HIS A 292 9.85 -18.04 19.32
C HIS A 292 8.47 -18.73 19.33
N VAL A 293 7.52 -18.11 20.01
CA VAL A 293 6.12 -18.50 20.04
C VAL A 293 5.32 -17.50 19.21
N SER A 294 4.36 -17.98 18.42
CA SER A 294 3.51 -17.10 17.62
C SER A 294 2.65 -16.18 18.48
N ASP A 295 2.30 -15.01 17.92
CA ASP A 295 1.41 -14.06 18.60
C ASP A 295 0.00 -14.64 18.85
N GLN A 296 -0.39 -15.71 18.14
CA GLN A 296 -1.63 -16.44 18.34
C GLN A 296 -1.54 -17.44 19.50
N ASP A 297 -0.39 -18.10 19.69
CA ASP A 297 -0.19 -19.11 20.72
C ASP A 297 0.15 -18.51 22.09
N LEU A 298 0.81 -17.37 22.13
CA LEU A 298 1.28 -16.73 23.36
C LEU A 298 0.16 -16.45 24.38
N PRO A 299 -1.00 -15.87 23.99
CA PRO A 299 -2.12 -15.69 24.93
C PRO A 299 -2.65 -17.01 25.49
N ALA A 300 -2.67 -18.07 24.69
CA ALA A 300 -3.12 -19.39 25.13
C ALA A 300 -2.15 -19.99 26.18
N LEU A 301 -0.83 -19.82 26.00
CA LEU A 301 0.15 -20.25 27.00
C LEU A 301 -0.01 -19.49 28.33
N TYR A 302 -0.28 -18.18 28.30
CA TYR A 302 -0.60 -17.42 29.51
C TYR A 302 -1.86 -17.94 30.21
N ASN A 303 -2.90 -18.30 29.47
CA ASN A 303 -4.15 -18.85 30.02
C ASN A 303 -3.97 -20.25 30.62
N LEU A 304 -3.00 -21.04 30.11
CA LEU A 304 -2.77 -22.43 30.53
C LEU A 304 -1.72 -22.59 31.65
N CYS A 305 -0.88 -21.57 31.89
CA CYS A 305 0.16 -21.69 32.89
C CYS A 305 -0.40 -21.68 34.31
N SER A 306 0.23 -22.43 35.22
CA SER A 306 -0.10 -22.42 36.66
C SER A 306 0.24 -21.09 37.30
N ALA A 307 1.36 -20.49 36.90
CA ALA A 307 1.76 -19.15 37.29
C ALA A 307 2.77 -18.56 36.28
N PHE A 308 2.73 -17.25 36.11
CA PHE A 308 3.73 -16.47 35.39
C PHE A 308 4.74 -15.87 36.37
N ILE A 309 6.05 -15.94 36.03
CA ILE A 309 7.14 -15.53 36.93
C ILE A 309 8.07 -14.55 36.19
N LEU A 310 8.30 -13.36 36.75
CA LEU A 310 9.30 -12.41 36.26
C LEU A 310 10.30 -12.03 37.36
N PRO A 311 11.49 -12.65 37.37
CA PRO A 311 12.46 -12.46 38.44
C PRO A 311 13.44 -11.31 38.20
N SER A 312 13.19 -10.42 37.24
CA SER A 312 14.13 -9.42 36.78
C SER A 312 14.64 -8.49 37.85
N PHE A 313 15.93 -8.15 37.83
CA PHE A 313 16.51 -7.11 38.65
C PHE A 313 16.08 -5.71 38.25
N HIS A 314 15.82 -5.52 36.96
CA HIS A 314 15.44 -4.22 36.41
C HIS A 314 14.60 -4.40 35.13
N GLU A 315 13.50 -3.65 35.08
CA GLU A 315 12.62 -3.53 33.91
C GLU A 315 12.27 -2.05 33.69
N GLY A 316 12.16 -1.64 32.43
CA GLY A 316 11.62 -0.33 32.13
C GLY A 316 10.13 -0.23 32.46
N PHE A 317 9.36 -1.28 32.15
CA PHE A 317 7.93 -1.39 32.49
C PHE A 317 7.52 -2.79 33.00
N GLY A 318 7.67 -3.81 32.17
CA GLY A 318 7.20 -5.15 32.46
C GLY A 318 5.88 -5.47 31.73
N ILE A 319 5.90 -5.45 30.41
CA ILE A 319 4.74 -5.81 29.58
C ILE A 319 4.28 -7.25 29.83
N PRO A 320 5.17 -8.29 29.87
CA PRO A 320 4.75 -9.68 30.05
C PRO A 320 3.92 -9.96 31.28
N PRO A 321 4.23 -9.43 32.50
CA PRO A 321 3.32 -9.53 33.64
C PRO A 321 1.93 -8.96 33.39
N LEU A 322 1.83 -7.83 32.71
CA LEU A 322 0.55 -7.21 32.39
C LEU A 322 -0.27 -8.05 31.40
N GLU A 323 0.40 -8.65 30.40
CA GLU A 323 -0.22 -9.60 29.44
C GLU A 323 -0.72 -10.84 30.17
N ALA A 324 0.10 -11.41 31.06
CA ALA A 324 -0.25 -12.58 31.87
C ALA A 324 -1.46 -12.30 32.76
N MET A 325 -1.46 -11.16 33.49
CA MET A 325 -2.59 -10.71 34.30
C MET A 325 -3.87 -10.57 33.46
N ALA A 326 -3.77 -10.01 32.28
CA ALA A 326 -4.92 -9.84 31.38
C ALA A 326 -5.48 -11.17 30.87
N CYS A 327 -4.65 -12.19 30.71
CA CYS A 327 -5.05 -13.55 30.39
C CYS A 327 -5.57 -14.35 31.61
N GLY A 328 -5.53 -13.78 32.80
CA GLY A 328 -5.98 -14.45 34.03
C GLY A 328 -4.95 -15.38 34.69
N ALA A 329 -3.68 -15.30 34.30
CA ALA A 329 -2.60 -16.02 34.99
C ALA A 329 -2.35 -15.45 36.37
N ALA A 330 -1.98 -16.33 37.33
CA ALA A 330 -1.42 -15.88 38.61
C ALA A 330 0.00 -15.35 38.35
N VAL A 331 0.26 -14.08 38.65
CA VAL A 331 1.55 -13.42 38.40
C VAL A 331 2.30 -13.24 39.70
N ILE A 332 3.57 -13.67 39.72
CA ILE A 332 4.56 -13.33 40.78
C ILE A 332 5.78 -12.71 40.12
N ALA A 333 6.33 -11.66 40.74
CA ALA A 333 7.47 -10.97 40.16
C ALA A 333 8.39 -10.36 41.23
N SER A 334 9.53 -9.85 40.80
CA SER A 334 10.48 -9.17 41.68
C SER A 334 9.94 -7.85 42.23
N ASN A 335 10.35 -7.50 43.47
CA ASN A 335 10.10 -6.20 44.08
C ASN A 335 11.19 -5.19 43.65
N ALA A 336 11.39 -5.02 42.33
CA ALA A 336 12.45 -4.17 41.79
C ALA A 336 11.97 -3.33 40.60
N ALA A 337 12.59 -2.16 40.45
CA ALA A 337 12.35 -1.22 39.35
C ALA A 337 10.85 -0.91 39.14
N SER A 338 10.31 -1.09 37.94
CA SER A 338 8.92 -0.80 37.61
C SER A 338 7.89 -1.86 38.00
N LEU A 339 8.32 -3.09 38.36
CA LEU A 339 7.40 -4.19 38.61
C LEU A 339 6.45 -3.95 39.80
N PRO A 340 6.86 -3.33 40.90
CA PRO A 340 5.95 -2.96 42.00
C PRO A 340 4.83 -2.02 41.57
N GLU A 341 5.09 -1.06 40.69
CA GLU A 341 4.06 -0.12 40.20
C GLU A 341 3.12 -0.74 39.17
N VAL A 342 3.59 -1.68 38.32
CA VAL A 342 2.76 -2.36 37.31
C VAL A 342 1.84 -3.38 38.00
N ILE A 343 2.37 -4.20 38.88
CA ILE A 343 1.63 -5.29 39.53
C ILE A 343 0.75 -4.73 40.64
N ASP A 344 1.25 -3.80 41.46
CA ASP A 344 0.58 -3.12 42.56
C ASP A 344 -0.04 -4.09 43.60
N CYS A 345 0.62 -5.24 43.83
CA CYS A 345 0.21 -6.25 44.76
C CYS A 345 1.43 -6.76 45.58
N PRO A 346 1.64 -6.29 46.81
CA PRO A 346 2.82 -6.69 47.61
C PRO A 346 2.93 -8.21 47.81
N ASP A 347 1.80 -8.90 47.91
CA ASP A 347 1.76 -10.37 48.07
C ASP A 347 2.27 -11.13 46.84
N ALA A 348 2.22 -10.50 45.63
CA ALA A 348 2.77 -11.07 44.43
C ALA A 348 4.29 -10.89 44.29
N LEU A 349 4.89 -10.00 45.09
CA LEU A 349 6.29 -9.59 44.93
C LEU A 349 7.25 -10.40 45.80
N PHE A 350 8.50 -10.54 45.35
CA PHE A 350 9.61 -11.16 46.05
C PHE A 350 10.92 -10.41 45.87
N ASP A 351 11.88 -10.56 46.76
CA ASP A 351 13.22 -10.03 46.58
C ASP A 351 13.98 -10.85 45.51
N PRO A 352 14.40 -10.21 44.40
CA PRO A 352 15.09 -10.90 43.33
C PRO A 352 16.51 -11.36 43.67
N TYR A 353 17.08 -10.86 44.76
CA TYR A 353 18.41 -11.23 45.22
C TYR A 353 18.38 -12.42 46.18
N ASP A 354 17.23 -12.77 46.75
CA ASP A 354 17.02 -13.88 47.66
C ASP A 354 16.36 -15.10 46.97
N ILE A 355 17.17 -16.11 46.67
CA ILE A 355 16.73 -17.36 46.00
C ILE A 355 15.65 -18.07 46.83
N THR A 356 15.74 -18.00 48.19
CA THR A 356 14.77 -18.65 49.09
C THR A 356 13.43 -17.92 49.09
N ALA A 357 13.43 -16.61 48.96
CA ALA A 357 12.22 -15.80 48.79
C ALA A 357 11.52 -16.14 47.45
N ILE A 358 12.28 -16.26 46.34
CA ILE A 358 11.77 -16.67 45.04
C ILE A 358 11.15 -18.07 45.15
N ALA A 359 11.89 -19.04 45.69
CA ALA A 359 11.40 -20.45 45.87
C ALA A 359 10.15 -20.50 46.73
N GLY A 360 10.13 -19.75 47.83
CA GLY A 360 8.98 -19.64 48.72
C GLY A 360 7.72 -19.14 48.05
N LYS A 361 7.88 -18.09 47.22
CA LYS A 361 6.78 -17.50 46.47
C LYS A 361 6.26 -18.46 45.38
N ILE A 362 7.18 -19.15 44.69
CA ILE A 362 6.82 -20.21 43.71
C ILE A 362 6.05 -21.31 44.40
N ARG A 363 6.58 -21.83 45.51
CA ARG A 363 5.91 -22.89 46.27
C ARG A 363 4.50 -22.48 46.67
N ARG A 364 4.32 -21.26 47.21
CA ARG A 364 3.03 -20.75 47.65
C ARG A 364 2.02 -20.68 46.53
N VAL A 365 2.41 -20.13 45.35
CA VAL A 365 1.46 -19.96 44.20
C VAL A 365 1.03 -21.30 43.61
N ILE A 366 1.86 -22.37 43.69
CA ILE A 366 1.49 -23.70 43.16
C ILE A 366 0.77 -24.59 44.17
N SER A 367 0.99 -24.39 45.48
CA SER A 367 0.42 -25.25 46.51
C SER A 367 -0.79 -24.66 47.24
N ASP A 368 -0.97 -23.36 47.19
CA ASP A 368 -2.06 -22.62 47.85
C ASP A 368 -3.04 -22.14 46.76
N GLU A 369 -4.12 -22.91 46.55
CA GLU A 369 -5.11 -22.63 45.53
C GLU A 369 -5.85 -21.30 45.75
N GLN A 370 -6.14 -20.96 47.03
CA GLN A 370 -6.80 -19.70 47.35
C GLN A 370 -5.88 -18.52 46.99
N PHE A 371 -4.61 -18.59 47.37
CA PHE A 371 -3.61 -17.57 47.07
C PHE A 371 -3.47 -17.39 45.54
N ARG A 372 -3.42 -18.50 44.80
CA ARG A 372 -3.35 -18.46 43.31
C ARG A 372 -4.60 -17.79 42.73
N SER A 373 -5.80 -18.17 43.19
CA SER A 373 -7.06 -17.60 42.74
C SER A 373 -7.17 -16.10 43.04
N ASP A 374 -6.71 -15.68 44.23
CA ASP A 374 -6.70 -14.27 44.64
C ASP A 374 -5.79 -13.44 43.72
N LEU A 375 -4.61 -13.97 43.36
CA LEU A 375 -3.70 -13.32 42.41
C LEU A 375 -4.30 -13.22 41.00
N GLN A 376 -4.98 -14.26 40.54
CA GLN A 376 -5.66 -14.27 39.24
C GLN A 376 -6.76 -13.20 39.16
N GLN A 377 -7.63 -13.15 40.17
CA GLN A 377 -8.72 -12.18 40.23
C GLN A 377 -8.19 -10.74 40.35
N TYR A 378 -7.18 -10.54 41.19
CA TYR A 378 -6.52 -9.24 41.34
C TYR A 378 -5.87 -8.80 40.01
N GLY A 379 -5.10 -9.69 39.39
CA GLY A 379 -4.41 -9.42 38.12
C GLY A 379 -5.37 -9.06 36.99
N LEU A 380 -6.47 -9.78 36.84
CA LEU A 380 -7.52 -9.44 35.88
C LEU A 380 -8.06 -8.03 36.10
N LYS A 381 -8.37 -7.65 37.35
CA LYS A 381 -8.86 -6.32 37.69
C LYS A 381 -7.77 -5.26 37.42
N ARG A 382 -6.53 -5.52 37.80
CA ARG A 382 -5.39 -4.60 37.64
C ARG A 382 -5.09 -4.32 36.17
N SER A 383 -5.09 -5.35 35.31
CA SER A 383 -4.85 -5.23 33.87
C SER A 383 -5.91 -4.39 33.15
N GLN A 384 -7.09 -4.21 33.77
CA GLN A 384 -8.17 -3.37 33.23
C GLN A 384 -8.08 -1.90 33.65
N ALA A 385 -7.09 -1.53 34.44
CA ALA A 385 -6.93 -0.15 34.88
C ALA A 385 -6.75 0.80 33.68
N LYS A 386 -7.33 2.01 33.79
CA LYS A 386 -7.39 2.99 32.71
C LYS A 386 -5.99 3.42 32.25
N GLU A 387 -5.04 3.48 33.17
CA GLU A 387 -3.65 3.87 32.84
C GLU A 387 -2.95 2.91 31.86
N PHE A 388 -3.40 1.65 31.74
CA PHE A 388 -2.83 0.67 30.82
C PHE A 388 -3.60 0.60 29.50
N THR A 389 -4.02 1.74 28.97
CA THR A 389 -4.62 1.87 27.63
C THR A 389 -3.78 2.81 26.78
N TRP A 390 -3.65 2.46 25.49
CA TRP A 390 -2.93 3.30 24.54
C TRP A 390 -3.56 4.68 24.38
N GLU A 391 -4.89 4.76 24.47
CA GLU A 391 -5.64 6.01 24.42
C GLU A 391 -5.28 6.93 25.58
N ASN A 392 -5.08 6.37 26.81
CA ASN A 392 -4.69 7.17 27.95
C ASN A 392 -3.27 7.72 27.79
N SER A 393 -2.33 6.89 27.35
CA SER A 393 -0.94 7.30 27.06
C SER A 393 -0.90 8.36 25.96
N ALA A 394 -1.70 8.21 24.88
CA ALA A 394 -1.79 9.20 23.82
C ALA A 394 -2.39 10.54 24.30
N ARG A 395 -3.45 10.52 25.13
CA ARG A 395 -4.01 11.74 25.74
C ARG A 395 -3.02 12.46 26.64
N THR A 396 -2.28 11.70 27.45
CA THR A 396 -1.21 12.26 28.31
C THR A 396 -0.11 12.92 27.45
N ALA A 397 0.28 12.29 26.34
CA ALA A 397 1.26 12.87 25.42
C ALA A 397 0.73 14.17 24.79
N LEU A 398 -0.54 14.19 24.33
CA LEU A 398 -1.17 15.40 23.75
C LEU A 398 -1.27 16.53 24.78
N GLU A 399 -1.58 16.24 26.04
CA GLU A 399 -1.59 17.24 27.12
C GLU A 399 -0.21 17.87 27.31
N VAL A 400 0.85 17.06 27.29
CA VAL A 400 2.23 17.57 27.37
C VAL A 400 2.56 18.41 26.14
N PHE A 401 2.24 17.94 24.93
CA PHE A 401 2.48 18.69 23.69
C PHE A 401 1.81 20.07 23.72
N LYS A 402 0.57 20.15 24.19
CA LYS A 402 -0.16 21.43 24.34
C LYS A 402 0.49 22.38 25.36
N THR A 403 1.18 21.86 26.36
CA THR A 403 1.88 22.68 27.37
C THR A 403 3.20 23.24 26.88
N ILE A 404 3.93 22.52 26.04
CA ILE A 404 5.26 22.92 25.57
C ILE A 404 5.24 23.73 24.28
N VAL A 405 4.17 23.65 23.48
CA VAL A 405 3.99 24.45 22.26
C VAL A 405 3.42 25.81 22.65
N PRO A 406 4.12 26.94 22.39
CA PRO A 406 3.56 28.27 22.60
C PRO A 406 2.37 28.50 21.69
N GLU A 407 1.35 29.24 22.19
CA GLU A 407 0.23 29.64 21.33
C GLU A 407 0.73 30.35 20.07
N ARG A 408 0.53 29.74 18.91
CA ARG A 408 0.86 30.39 17.63
C ARG A 408 -0.03 31.62 17.42
N ILE A 409 0.55 32.80 17.46
CA ILE A 409 -0.04 33.97 16.84
C ILE A 409 0.01 33.71 15.35
N SER A 410 -1.17 33.57 14.70
CA SER A 410 -1.31 33.27 13.29
C SER A 410 -0.60 34.33 12.43
N ALA A 411 0.61 34.05 12.00
CA ALA A 411 1.33 34.82 11.00
C ALA A 411 1.09 34.21 9.64
N ALA A 412 0.21 34.83 8.87
CA ALA A 412 0.05 34.57 7.43
C ALA A 412 1.29 35.08 6.69
N ASN A 413 2.30 34.26 6.48
CA ASN A 413 3.36 34.45 5.46
C ASN A 413 4.23 33.19 5.35
N GLY A 414 3.80 32.20 4.55
CA GLY A 414 4.43 30.89 4.45
C GLY A 414 5.02 30.56 3.07
N LYS A 415 5.54 31.50 2.29
CA LYS A 415 6.03 31.18 0.92
C LYS A 415 7.54 31.33 0.66
N GLU A 416 8.33 31.90 1.57
CA GLU A 416 9.77 32.17 1.33
C GLU A 416 10.77 31.24 2.04
N GLU A 417 10.33 30.32 2.93
CA GLU A 417 11.26 29.62 3.84
C GLU A 417 11.75 28.24 3.35
N GLN A 418 11.15 27.63 2.32
CA GLN A 418 11.55 26.26 1.91
C GLN A 418 12.91 26.16 1.20
N THR A 419 13.30 27.18 0.46
CA THR A 419 14.64 27.25 -0.17
C THR A 419 15.76 27.43 0.84
N VAL A 420 15.50 28.06 1.97
CA VAL A 420 16.48 28.33 3.02
C VAL A 420 16.94 27.04 3.75
N GLY A 421 16.07 26.05 3.87
CA GLY A 421 16.38 24.79 4.57
C GLY A 421 17.36 23.90 3.80
N LEU A 422 17.13 23.70 2.51
CA LEU A 422 18.02 22.90 1.64
C LEU A 422 19.42 23.53 1.55
N ASP A 423 19.50 24.88 1.46
CA ASP A 423 20.79 25.59 1.48
C ASP A 423 21.54 25.35 2.78
N LYS A 424 20.85 25.32 3.93
CA LYS A 424 21.46 24.98 5.22
C LYS A 424 22.00 23.55 5.26
N LEU A 425 21.25 22.57 4.70
CA LEU A 425 21.71 21.21 4.59
C LEU A 425 22.96 21.10 3.73
N LEU A 426 22.96 21.74 2.54
CA LEU A 426 24.10 21.77 1.63
C LEU A 426 25.33 22.46 2.22
N GLN A 427 25.16 23.36 3.17
CA GLN A 427 26.26 23.98 3.93
C GLN A 427 26.73 23.12 5.11
N ALA A 428 25.80 22.39 5.75
CA ALA A 428 26.10 21.54 6.91
C ALA A 428 26.90 20.30 6.54
N ILE A 429 26.63 19.64 5.42
CA ILE A 429 27.35 18.42 4.99
C ILE A 429 28.84 18.65 4.83
N PRO A 430 29.34 19.67 4.10
CA PRO A 430 30.76 19.99 4.05
C PRO A 430 31.36 20.32 5.42
N SER A 431 30.58 20.89 6.35
CA SER A 431 31.07 21.24 7.71
C SER A 431 31.41 20.01 8.57
N ILE A 432 31.03 18.79 8.16
CA ILE A 432 31.43 17.54 8.83
C ILE A 432 32.98 17.40 8.82
N GLY A 433 33.66 18.09 7.89
CA GLY A 433 35.10 18.05 7.77
C GLY A 433 35.66 16.72 7.22
N ALA A 434 34.77 15.89 6.69
CA ALA A 434 35.12 14.61 6.11
C ALA A 434 35.48 14.75 4.61
N GLN A 435 36.43 13.95 4.15
CA GLN A 435 36.64 13.73 2.72
C GLN A 435 35.75 12.55 2.31
N PHE A 436 34.61 12.86 1.69
CA PHE A 436 33.79 11.83 1.04
C PHE A 436 34.41 11.50 -0.33
N ASN A 437 34.39 10.23 -0.71
CA ASN A 437 34.73 9.83 -2.07
C ASN A 437 33.56 10.11 -3.05
N ASP A 438 33.82 10.01 -4.35
CA ASP A 438 32.83 10.35 -5.38
C ASP A 438 31.55 9.47 -5.29
N GLU A 439 31.69 8.19 -4.92
CA GLU A 439 30.55 7.27 -4.74
C GLU A 439 29.69 7.68 -3.54
N GLU A 440 30.30 8.05 -2.42
CA GLU A 440 29.61 8.54 -1.23
C GLU A 440 28.88 9.85 -1.51
N LEU A 441 29.55 10.80 -2.20
CA LEU A 441 28.95 12.07 -2.61
C LEU A 441 27.75 11.84 -3.54
N PHE A 442 27.87 10.92 -4.50
CA PHE A 442 26.77 10.57 -5.40
C PHE A 442 25.59 10.01 -4.62
N LYS A 443 25.81 9.07 -3.69
CA LYS A 443 24.75 8.48 -2.87
C LYS A 443 24.09 9.50 -1.94
N ILE A 444 24.86 10.42 -1.36
CA ILE A 444 24.33 11.54 -0.57
C ILE A 444 23.48 12.46 -1.45
N ALA A 445 23.98 12.86 -2.61
CA ALA A 445 23.25 13.70 -3.55
C ALA A 445 21.95 13.04 -4.03
N LEU A 446 21.98 11.75 -4.33
CA LEU A 446 20.81 10.97 -4.70
C LEU A 446 19.78 10.95 -3.57
N SER A 447 20.23 10.70 -2.34
CA SER A 447 19.35 10.70 -1.16
C SER A 447 18.70 12.07 -0.93
N ILE A 448 19.42 13.15 -1.16
CA ILE A 448 18.88 14.52 -1.09
C ILE A 448 17.87 14.73 -2.22
N GLY A 449 18.24 14.46 -3.46
CA GLY A 449 17.40 14.68 -4.64
C GLY A 449 16.07 13.93 -4.56
N GLU A 450 16.06 12.72 -4.04
CA GLU A 450 14.84 11.92 -3.89
C GLU A 450 14.02 12.24 -2.63
N SER A 451 14.62 12.85 -1.61
CA SER A 451 13.91 13.24 -0.37
C SER A 451 13.25 14.61 -0.47
N PHE A 452 13.82 15.55 -1.22
CA PHE A 452 13.38 16.94 -1.23
C PHE A 452 12.76 17.33 -2.55
N ARG A 453 11.48 17.69 -2.51
CA ARG A 453 10.74 18.14 -3.68
C ARG A 453 11.14 19.56 -4.05
N PRO A 454 11.55 19.83 -5.31
CA PRO A 454 11.92 21.19 -5.74
C PRO A 454 10.76 22.18 -5.83
N ARG A 455 9.51 21.68 -5.85
CA ARG A 455 8.30 22.51 -6.00
C ARG A 455 7.09 21.90 -5.27
N ASN A 456 6.18 22.74 -4.80
CA ASN A 456 4.99 22.35 -4.02
C ASN A 456 3.75 22.03 -4.86
N CYS A 457 3.87 21.42 -6.03
CA CYS A 457 2.73 20.99 -6.84
C CYS A 457 2.82 19.50 -7.17
N GLU A 458 1.77 18.75 -6.86
CA GLU A 458 1.60 17.39 -7.33
C GLU A 458 1.49 17.39 -8.85
N LYS A 459 2.13 16.42 -9.50
CA LYS A 459 2.10 16.26 -10.95
C LYS A 459 1.38 14.99 -11.34
N LEU A 460 0.62 15.09 -12.41
CA LEU A 460 0.06 13.94 -13.11
C LEU A 460 0.98 13.57 -14.27
N TYR A 461 1.49 12.35 -14.22
CA TYR A 461 2.26 11.75 -15.33
C TYR A 461 1.38 10.72 -16.03
N ILE A 462 1.20 10.86 -17.33
CA ILE A 462 0.42 9.94 -18.16
C ILE A 462 1.37 9.10 -19.00
N ASP A 463 1.34 7.80 -18.80
CA ASP A 463 2.10 6.86 -19.64
C ASP A 463 1.47 6.77 -21.03
N VAL A 464 2.32 6.98 -22.04
CA VAL A 464 2.01 6.88 -23.47
C VAL A 464 3.04 6.02 -24.20
N SER A 465 3.64 5.07 -23.52
CA SER A 465 4.76 4.26 -24.01
C SER A 465 4.43 3.51 -25.28
N SER A 466 3.23 2.94 -25.41
CA SER A 466 2.82 2.22 -26.62
C SER A 466 2.76 3.18 -27.84
N ILE A 467 2.17 4.37 -27.68
CA ILE A 467 2.10 5.40 -28.73
C ILE A 467 3.49 5.96 -29.08
N ALA A 468 4.36 6.08 -28.08
CA ALA A 468 5.73 6.58 -28.27
C ALA A 468 6.57 5.62 -29.10
N VAL A 469 6.42 4.30 -28.89
CA VAL A 469 7.13 3.26 -29.63
C VAL A 469 6.52 3.07 -31.02
N GLN A 470 5.23 2.80 -31.10
CA GLN A 470 4.53 2.56 -32.36
C GLN A 470 3.05 2.91 -32.29
N ASP A 471 2.63 3.88 -33.11
CA ASP A 471 1.24 4.30 -33.23
C ASP A 471 0.52 3.48 -34.30
N HIS A 472 -0.28 2.53 -33.84
CA HIS A 472 -1.10 1.67 -34.72
C HIS A 472 -2.49 2.25 -35.00
N ALA A 473 -2.82 3.42 -34.45
CA ALA A 473 -4.14 4.04 -34.53
C ALA A 473 -5.30 3.09 -34.11
N THR A 474 -5.06 2.30 -33.06
CA THR A 474 -6.09 1.41 -32.47
C THR A 474 -7.14 2.21 -31.70
N GLY A 475 -8.29 1.58 -31.37
CA GLY A 475 -9.32 2.19 -30.55
C GLY A 475 -8.81 2.67 -29.19
N ILE A 476 -7.95 1.87 -28.52
CA ILE A 476 -7.30 2.21 -27.24
C ILE A 476 -6.40 3.43 -27.43
N GLN A 477 -5.50 3.41 -28.42
CA GLN A 477 -4.59 4.53 -28.68
C GLN A 477 -5.33 5.83 -29.07
N ARG A 478 -6.50 5.73 -29.70
CA ARG A 478 -7.38 6.88 -29.96
C ARG A 478 -7.92 7.47 -28.66
N VAL A 479 -8.40 6.63 -27.75
CA VAL A 479 -8.87 7.06 -26.41
C VAL A 479 -7.72 7.71 -25.65
N THR A 480 -6.55 7.05 -25.59
CA THR A 480 -5.35 7.56 -24.92
C THR A 480 -4.99 8.96 -25.40
N ARG A 481 -4.92 9.19 -26.73
CA ARG A 481 -4.64 10.51 -27.30
C ARG A 481 -5.66 11.55 -26.91
N ALA A 482 -6.93 11.22 -27.05
CA ALA A 482 -8.02 12.17 -26.81
C ALA A 482 -8.08 12.60 -25.34
N ILE A 483 -7.99 11.66 -24.41
CA ILE A 483 -7.99 11.95 -22.96
C ILE A 483 -6.70 12.70 -22.56
N ALA A 484 -5.54 12.27 -23.04
CA ALA A 484 -4.26 12.92 -22.74
C ALA A 484 -4.26 14.39 -23.15
N LEU A 485 -4.75 14.73 -24.36
CA LEU A 485 -4.88 16.10 -24.83
C LEU A 485 -5.77 16.97 -23.94
N GLN A 486 -6.87 16.43 -23.44
CA GLN A 486 -7.79 17.17 -22.56
C GLN A 486 -7.16 17.41 -21.17
N LEU A 487 -6.42 16.43 -20.62
CA LEU A 487 -5.74 16.55 -19.34
C LEU A 487 -4.52 17.49 -19.43
N LEU A 488 -3.78 17.49 -20.54
CA LEU A 488 -2.71 18.46 -20.80
C LEU A 488 -3.22 19.91 -20.91
N ALA A 489 -4.42 20.09 -21.46
CA ALA A 489 -5.04 21.42 -21.63
C ALA A 489 -5.68 21.95 -20.31
N ASP A 490 -5.81 21.11 -19.29
CA ASP A 490 -6.43 21.50 -18.01
C ASP A 490 -5.44 22.35 -17.17
N GLN A 491 -5.83 23.58 -16.88
CA GLN A 491 -4.98 24.52 -16.13
C GLN A 491 -4.98 24.31 -14.61
N GLU A 492 -5.87 23.48 -14.09
CA GLU A 492 -5.95 23.18 -12.64
C GLU A 492 -4.95 22.11 -12.20
N ILE A 493 -4.38 21.36 -13.14
CA ILE A 493 -3.42 20.27 -12.88
C ILE A 493 -2.13 20.48 -13.66
N THR A 494 -1.01 20.08 -13.06
CA THR A 494 0.26 19.99 -13.79
C THR A 494 0.38 18.59 -14.38
N CYS A 495 0.18 18.47 -15.69
CA CYS A 495 0.17 17.21 -16.41
C CYS A 495 1.35 17.10 -17.36
N ASN A 496 2.01 15.93 -17.43
CA ASN A 496 3.08 15.64 -18.38
C ASN A 496 2.87 14.25 -18.99
N LEU A 497 3.22 14.09 -20.27
CA LEU A 497 3.28 12.78 -20.89
C LEU A 497 4.63 12.14 -20.64
N VAL A 498 4.63 10.83 -20.35
CA VAL A 498 5.85 10.07 -20.09
C VAL A 498 5.86 8.77 -20.90
N TYR A 499 7.06 8.28 -21.14
CA TYR A 499 7.24 6.97 -21.75
C TYR A 499 8.40 6.22 -21.10
N SER A 500 8.37 4.90 -21.24
CA SER A 500 9.45 4.00 -20.84
C SER A 500 9.58 2.87 -21.86
N THR A 501 10.61 2.05 -21.67
CA THR A 501 10.84 0.82 -22.44
C THR A 501 11.07 -0.35 -21.49
N PRO A 502 10.77 -1.59 -21.86
CA PRO A 502 10.97 -2.75 -20.97
C PRO A 502 12.43 -2.99 -20.51
N THR A 503 13.38 -2.31 -21.11
CA THR A 503 14.82 -2.45 -20.80
C THR A 503 15.36 -1.41 -19.82
N ILE A 504 14.58 -0.38 -19.50
CA ILE A 504 15.02 0.76 -18.68
C ILE A 504 14.02 0.97 -17.54
N GLU A 505 14.45 0.73 -16.31
CA GLU A 505 13.62 0.97 -15.09
C GLU A 505 13.53 2.47 -14.76
N SER A 506 13.01 3.27 -15.71
CA SER A 506 12.84 4.72 -15.56
C SER A 506 11.82 5.23 -16.57
N PHE A 507 11.29 6.43 -16.34
CA PHE A 507 10.43 7.14 -17.28
C PHE A 507 11.12 8.39 -17.79
N TYR A 508 10.80 8.75 -19.03
CA TYR A 508 11.26 9.94 -19.70
C TYR A 508 10.08 10.81 -20.14
N LEU A 509 10.27 12.13 -20.22
CA LEU A 509 9.25 13.01 -20.80
C LEU A 509 9.01 12.65 -22.26
N ALA A 510 7.74 12.56 -22.65
CA ALA A 510 7.32 12.19 -24.02
C ALA A 510 7.07 13.43 -24.90
N ASP A 511 7.97 14.41 -24.89
CA ASP A 511 7.84 15.69 -25.60
C ASP A 511 7.55 15.51 -27.10
N ASN A 512 8.14 14.48 -27.72
CA ASN A 512 7.89 14.13 -29.11
C ASN A 512 6.44 13.66 -29.39
N VAL A 513 5.83 12.95 -28.43
CA VAL A 513 4.42 12.52 -28.51
C VAL A 513 3.54 13.73 -28.30
N GLU A 514 3.83 14.55 -27.31
CA GLU A 514 3.09 15.76 -27.02
C GLU A 514 3.08 16.73 -28.21
N ALA A 515 4.25 16.96 -28.82
CA ALA A 515 4.35 17.79 -30.03
C ALA A 515 3.55 17.24 -31.20
N ARG A 516 3.56 15.92 -31.45
CA ARG A 516 2.73 15.28 -32.45
C ARG A 516 1.24 15.47 -32.19
N LEU A 517 0.84 15.34 -30.92
CA LEU A 517 -0.56 15.54 -30.51
C LEU A 517 -1.01 16.98 -30.69
N ASN A 518 -0.14 17.95 -30.43
CA ASN A 518 -0.42 19.38 -30.59
C ASN A 518 -0.15 19.94 -32.02
N ASN A 519 0.19 19.07 -32.98
CA ASN A 519 0.61 19.48 -34.36
C ASN A 519 1.78 20.48 -34.37
N THR A 520 2.67 20.38 -33.40
CA THR A 520 3.84 21.25 -33.25
C THR A 520 5.09 20.51 -33.77
N ILE A 521 5.96 21.20 -34.50
CA ILE A 521 7.21 20.61 -35.00
C ILE A 521 8.32 20.88 -33.98
N ILE A 522 8.85 19.82 -33.36
CA ILE A 522 10.08 19.92 -32.57
C ILE A 522 11.29 19.67 -33.49
N ALA A 523 12.27 20.58 -33.49
CA ALA A 523 13.50 20.38 -34.23
C ALA A 523 14.29 19.17 -33.72
N LYS A 524 14.87 18.38 -34.64
CA LYS A 524 15.63 17.15 -34.29
C LYS A 524 16.79 17.35 -33.28
N ALA A 525 17.24 18.60 -33.10
CA ALA A 525 18.36 18.97 -32.24
C ALA A 525 17.99 19.08 -30.73
N ASP A 526 16.69 19.22 -30.39
CA ASP A 526 16.22 19.43 -29.00
C ASP A 526 15.72 18.14 -28.33
N ARG A 527 16.11 16.97 -28.85
CA ARG A 527 15.76 15.67 -28.25
C ARG A 527 16.66 15.35 -27.08
N ASN A 528 16.43 15.99 -25.96
CA ASN A 528 16.91 15.47 -24.68
C ASN A 528 15.80 14.60 -24.08
N ASP A 529 16.03 13.29 -24.02
CA ASP A 529 15.21 12.37 -23.25
C ASP A 529 15.39 12.71 -21.77
N GLN A 530 14.60 13.68 -21.28
CA GLN A 530 14.70 14.14 -19.90
C GLN A 530 14.11 13.07 -18.99
N LEU A 531 14.94 12.59 -18.06
CA LEU A 531 14.53 11.65 -17.04
C LEU A 531 13.47 12.28 -16.12
N VAL A 532 12.43 11.52 -15.79
CA VAL A 532 11.38 11.94 -14.86
C VAL A 532 11.79 11.61 -13.45
N GLU A 533 11.79 12.61 -12.61
CA GLU A 533 11.93 12.47 -11.16
C GLU A 533 10.54 12.51 -10.52
N PHE A 534 10.17 11.42 -9.83
CA PHE A 534 8.91 11.29 -9.12
C PHE A 534 9.07 11.63 -7.65
N TYR A 535 8.09 12.34 -7.11
CA TYR A 535 8.06 12.75 -5.71
C TYR A 535 6.77 12.30 -5.02
N ASP A 536 6.78 12.32 -3.68
CA ASP A 536 5.60 12.05 -2.86
C ASP A 536 4.40 12.90 -3.30
N GLY A 537 3.24 12.27 -3.46
CA GLY A 537 2.01 12.87 -3.94
C GLY A 537 1.84 12.86 -5.47
N ASP A 538 2.89 12.64 -6.26
CA ASP A 538 2.75 12.53 -7.73
C ASP A 538 1.87 11.34 -8.12
N ILE A 539 1.23 11.45 -9.28
CA ILE A 539 0.37 10.41 -9.84
C ILE A 539 0.97 9.92 -11.15
N LEU A 540 1.12 8.61 -11.28
CA LEU A 540 1.44 7.94 -12.54
C LEU A 540 0.21 7.17 -13.02
N LEU A 541 -0.35 7.59 -14.16
CA LEU A 541 -1.51 6.98 -14.79
C LEU A 541 -1.10 6.23 -16.05
N PHE A 542 -1.26 4.92 -16.06
CA PHE A 542 -1.18 4.09 -17.26
C PHE A 542 -2.48 4.20 -18.03
N LEU A 543 -2.53 5.15 -18.95
CA LEU A 543 -3.70 5.38 -19.81
C LEU A 543 -3.68 4.49 -21.05
N ASP A 544 -2.49 4.10 -21.50
CA ASP A 544 -2.31 3.16 -22.62
C ASP A 544 -2.18 1.72 -22.11
N LEU A 545 -2.54 0.75 -22.95
CA LEU A 545 -2.42 -0.67 -22.60
C LEU A 545 -1.07 -1.21 -23.08
N HIS A 546 -0.15 -1.42 -22.15
CA HIS A 546 1.16 -1.99 -22.41
C HIS A 546 1.55 -3.01 -21.32
N PRO A 547 0.97 -4.24 -21.34
CA PRO A 547 1.19 -5.26 -20.30
C PRO A 547 2.66 -5.56 -20.02
N ALA A 548 3.46 -5.83 -21.04
CA ALA A 548 4.88 -6.15 -20.91
C ALA A 548 5.68 -5.10 -20.15
N LEU A 549 5.41 -3.81 -20.38
CA LEU A 549 6.05 -2.71 -19.67
C LEU A 549 5.71 -2.75 -18.17
N ALA A 550 4.43 -2.85 -17.85
CA ALA A 550 3.96 -2.86 -16.47
C ALA A 550 4.55 -4.04 -15.67
N ILE A 551 4.57 -5.24 -16.27
CA ILE A 551 5.14 -6.45 -15.68
C ILE A 551 6.64 -6.26 -15.41
N THR A 552 7.39 -5.80 -16.41
CA THR A 552 8.84 -5.60 -16.29
C THR A 552 9.17 -4.55 -15.21
N HIS A 553 8.34 -3.52 -15.08
CA HIS A 553 8.54 -2.42 -14.13
C HIS A 553 7.89 -2.64 -12.76
N ALA A 554 7.29 -3.80 -12.48
CA ALA A 554 6.52 -4.04 -11.25
C ALA A 554 7.32 -3.68 -9.97
N SER A 555 8.60 -4.07 -9.91
CA SER A 555 9.48 -3.74 -8.77
C SER A 555 9.74 -2.23 -8.64
N TYR A 556 10.00 -1.55 -9.76
CA TYR A 556 10.23 -0.11 -9.78
C TYR A 556 8.95 0.67 -9.39
N LEU A 557 7.80 0.27 -9.91
CA LEU A 557 6.51 0.86 -9.56
C LEU A 557 6.19 0.70 -8.06
N GLN A 558 6.56 -0.45 -7.49
CA GLN A 558 6.42 -0.65 -6.04
C GLN A 558 7.34 0.30 -5.25
N LYS A 559 8.57 0.56 -5.69
CA LYS A 559 9.47 1.55 -5.07
C LYS A 559 8.87 2.96 -5.14
N LEU A 560 8.30 3.35 -6.28
CA LEU A 560 7.61 4.63 -6.42
C LEU A 560 6.45 4.75 -5.43
N ARG A 561 5.63 3.71 -5.30
CA ARG A 561 4.52 3.67 -4.34
C ARG A 561 5.00 3.77 -2.89
N ASN A 562 6.08 3.09 -2.53
CA ASN A 562 6.68 3.20 -1.20
C ASN A 562 7.08 4.66 -0.89
N ARG A 563 7.50 5.42 -1.90
CA ARG A 563 7.84 6.86 -1.81
C ARG A 563 6.62 7.79 -1.79
N GLY A 564 5.40 7.26 -1.91
CA GLY A 564 4.16 8.03 -1.90
C GLY A 564 3.65 8.46 -3.28
N VAL A 565 4.24 7.97 -4.37
CA VAL A 565 3.69 8.13 -5.72
C VAL A 565 2.49 7.21 -5.88
N ARG A 566 1.37 7.73 -6.37
CA ARG A 566 0.15 6.95 -6.61
C ARG A 566 0.15 6.41 -8.04
N VAL A 567 -0.05 5.11 -8.21
CA VAL A 567 -0.01 4.42 -9.51
C VAL A 567 -1.39 3.86 -9.86
N PHE A 568 -1.93 4.29 -11.00
CA PHE A 568 -3.25 3.87 -11.49
C PHE A 568 -3.19 3.34 -12.91
N TYR A 569 -4.12 2.45 -13.22
CA TYR A 569 -4.28 1.85 -14.55
C TYR A 569 -5.66 2.11 -15.11
N VAL A 570 -5.75 2.34 -16.42
CA VAL A 570 -7.03 2.28 -17.16
C VAL A 570 -7.22 0.84 -17.68
N VAL A 571 -8.35 0.23 -17.33
CA VAL A 571 -8.72 -1.12 -17.76
C VAL A 571 -9.82 -1.00 -18.81
N TYR A 572 -9.51 -1.45 -20.03
CA TYR A 572 -10.41 -1.34 -21.16
C TYR A 572 -11.41 -2.49 -21.25
N ASP A 573 -10.99 -3.70 -20.96
CA ASP A 573 -11.83 -4.91 -20.92
C ASP A 573 -11.10 -6.05 -20.22
N LEU A 574 -11.80 -7.19 -20.05
CA LEU A 574 -11.23 -8.46 -19.58
C LEU A 574 -11.38 -9.57 -20.64
N LEU A 575 -11.46 -9.19 -21.91
CA LEU A 575 -11.72 -10.13 -23.02
C LEU A 575 -10.72 -11.30 -23.11
N PRO A 576 -9.39 -11.11 -22.91
CA PRO A 576 -8.45 -12.24 -22.90
C PRO A 576 -8.73 -13.27 -21.79
N VAL A 577 -9.41 -12.87 -20.72
CA VAL A 577 -9.83 -13.77 -19.64
C VAL A 577 -11.15 -14.47 -19.98
N HIS A 578 -12.15 -13.71 -20.43
CA HIS A 578 -13.50 -14.22 -20.70
C HIS A 578 -13.58 -15.10 -21.95
N PHE A 579 -12.80 -14.76 -22.99
CA PHE A 579 -12.80 -15.43 -24.29
C PHE A 579 -11.41 -15.93 -24.69
N PRO A 580 -10.79 -16.79 -23.89
CA PRO A 580 -9.40 -17.23 -24.14
C PRO A 580 -9.21 -17.90 -25.51
N GLN A 581 -10.27 -18.48 -26.08
CA GLN A 581 -10.26 -19.11 -27.40
C GLN A 581 -10.03 -18.12 -28.56
N TYR A 582 -10.22 -16.83 -28.35
CA TYR A 582 -10.03 -15.80 -29.37
C TYR A 582 -8.67 -15.09 -29.25
N PHE A 583 -7.83 -15.48 -28.31
CA PHE A 583 -6.52 -14.89 -28.08
C PHE A 583 -5.42 -15.92 -28.15
N VAL A 584 -4.24 -15.53 -28.61
CA VAL A 584 -3.06 -16.39 -28.54
C VAL A 584 -2.70 -16.66 -27.07
N PRO A 585 -2.31 -17.90 -26.71
CA PRO A 585 -2.04 -18.26 -25.31
C PRO A 585 -1.04 -17.34 -24.61
N LEU A 586 0.00 -16.89 -25.30
CA LEU A 586 1.00 -15.96 -24.76
C LEU A 586 0.40 -14.62 -24.33
N LEU A 587 -0.44 -14.01 -25.18
CA LEU A 587 -1.10 -12.74 -24.86
C LEU A 587 -2.04 -12.87 -23.67
N ARG A 588 -2.72 -14.02 -23.54
CA ARG A 588 -3.57 -14.29 -22.37
C ARG A 588 -2.76 -14.37 -21.09
N THR A 589 -1.64 -15.11 -21.09
CA THR A 589 -0.77 -15.26 -19.92
C THR A 589 -0.23 -13.88 -19.50
N GLU A 590 0.32 -13.13 -20.43
CA GLU A 590 0.82 -11.79 -20.21
C GLU A 590 -0.28 -10.85 -19.66
N PHE A 591 -1.52 -10.94 -20.16
CA PHE A 591 -2.62 -10.15 -19.66
C PHE A 591 -3.00 -10.49 -18.21
N ILE A 592 -2.95 -11.77 -17.84
CA ILE A 592 -3.20 -12.21 -16.45
C ILE A 592 -2.09 -11.71 -15.52
N GLU A 593 -0.81 -11.84 -15.90
CA GLU A 593 0.33 -11.30 -15.16
C GLU A 593 0.24 -9.77 -15.01
N TRP A 594 -0.22 -9.07 -16.04
CA TRP A 594 -0.49 -7.64 -15.98
C TRP A 594 -1.60 -7.30 -14.97
N LEU A 595 -2.69 -8.08 -14.92
CA LEU A 595 -3.75 -7.89 -13.92
C LEU A 595 -3.21 -8.04 -12.49
N ASP A 596 -2.26 -8.94 -12.24
CA ASP A 596 -1.62 -9.05 -10.94
C ASP A 596 -0.88 -7.76 -10.56
N VAL A 597 -0.19 -7.13 -11.51
CA VAL A 597 0.45 -5.80 -11.30
C VAL A 597 -0.61 -4.72 -11.05
N VAL A 598 -1.71 -4.73 -11.80
CA VAL A 598 -2.83 -3.79 -11.62
C VAL A 598 -3.39 -3.91 -10.20
N PHE A 599 -3.67 -5.11 -9.71
CA PHE A 599 -4.19 -5.31 -8.36
C PHE A 599 -3.20 -4.92 -7.24
N GLN A 600 -1.90 -4.88 -7.53
CA GLN A 600 -0.89 -4.38 -6.60
C GLN A 600 -0.67 -2.85 -6.68
N SER A 601 -1.40 -2.13 -7.54
CA SER A 601 -1.36 -0.67 -7.68
C SER A 601 -2.29 0.06 -6.68
N ASP A 602 -2.53 1.35 -6.86
CA ASP A 602 -3.46 2.14 -6.04
C ASP A 602 -4.87 2.14 -6.62
N GLY A 603 -5.06 1.64 -7.84
CA GLY A 603 -6.38 1.42 -8.39
C GLY A 603 -6.45 1.21 -9.90
N ALA A 604 -7.62 0.78 -10.32
CA ALA A 604 -8.01 0.57 -11.71
C ALA A 604 -9.23 1.43 -12.08
N PHE A 605 -9.14 2.18 -13.16
CA PHE A 605 -10.25 2.95 -13.70
C PHE A 605 -10.74 2.32 -14.98
N CYS A 606 -11.97 1.82 -14.94
CA CYS A 606 -12.57 1.09 -16.04
C CYS A 606 -13.33 2.05 -16.98
N ILE A 607 -13.40 1.71 -18.28
CA ILE A 607 -14.06 2.56 -19.27
C ILE A 607 -15.59 2.41 -19.29
N SER A 608 -16.13 1.51 -18.46
CA SER A 608 -17.57 1.33 -18.22
C SER A 608 -17.79 0.72 -16.84
N LYS A 609 -19.01 0.87 -16.34
CA LYS A 609 -19.45 0.21 -15.10
C LYS A 609 -19.41 -1.31 -15.23
N THR A 610 -19.79 -1.83 -16.38
CA THR A 610 -19.75 -3.27 -16.70
C THR A 610 -18.34 -3.82 -16.53
N VAL A 611 -17.31 -3.18 -17.08
CA VAL A 611 -15.91 -3.60 -16.94
C VAL A 611 -15.46 -3.52 -15.48
N ALA A 612 -15.91 -2.49 -14.73
CA ALA A 612 -15.58 -2.37 -13.30
C ALA A 612 -16.20 -3.51 -12.46
N GLU A 613 -17.43 -3.88 -12.76
CA GLU A 613 -18.12 -5.02 -12.13
C GLU A 613 -17.45 -6.35 -12.49
N ASP A 614 -17.00 -6.53 -13.74
CA ASP A 614 -16.28 -7.70 -14.21
C ASP A 614 -14.90 -7.82 -13.54
N LEU A 615 -14.15 -6.73 -13.44
CA LEU A 615 -12.86 -6.69 -12.75
C LEU A 615 -13.01 -7.03 -11.26
N SER A 616 -14.05 -6.48 -10.61
CA SER A 616 -14.37 -6.78 -9.22
C SER A 616 -14.77 -8.24 -9.03
N ARG A 617 -15.53 -8.82 -9.98
CA ARG A 617 -15.90 -10.22 -9.98
C ARG A 617 -14.69 -11.12 -10.14
N TYR A 618 -13.82 -10.81 -11.11
CA TYR A 618 -12.58 -11.53 -11.35
C TYR A 618 -11.68 -11.58 -10.10
N CYS A 619 -11.52 -10.44 -9.41
CA CYS A 619 -10.78 -10.34 -8.16
C CYS A 619 -11.31 -11.32 -7.10
N ARG A 620 -12.64 -11.34 -6.88
CA ARG A 620 -13.28 -12.22 -5.90
C ARG A 620 -13.19 -13.70 -6.26
N GLU A 621 -13.48 -14.06 -7.51
CA GLU A 621 -13.51 -15.47 -7.97
C GLU A 621 -12.12 -16.12 -7.96
N ASN A 622 -11.07 -15.35 -8.16
CA ASN A 622 -9.69 -15.85 -8.11
C ASN A 622 -9.02 -15.64 -6.75
N ALA A 623 -9.77 -15.21 -5.71
CA ALA A 623 -9.28 -14.95 -4.37
C ALA A 623 -8.03 -14.05 -4.35
N ILE A 624 -7.96 -13.06 -5.25
CA ILE A 624 -6.86 -12.11 -5.35
C ILE A 624 -6.93 -11.18 -4.13
N ASN A 625 -5.79 -10.97 -3.49
CA ASN A 625 -5.67 -10.00 -2.41
C ASN A 625 -5.02 -8.71 -2.97
N PRO A 626 -5.81 -7.71 -3.36
CA PRO A 626 -5.26 -6.47 -3.90
C PRO A 626 -4.52 -5.67 -2.84
N SER A 627 -3.75 -4.67 -3.29
CA SER A 627 -3.15 -3.69 -2.40
C SER A 627 -4.22 -3.05 -1.50
N THR A 628 -3.86 -2.74 -0.25
CA THR A 628 -4.79 -2.21 0.77
C THR A 628 -5.50 -0.92 0.34
N ASN A 629 -4.84 -0.13 -0.51
CA ASN A 629 -5.37 1.13 -1.04
C ASN A 629 -6.03 0.98 -2.42
N PHE A 630 -6.13 -0.25 -2.94
CA PHE A 630 -6.65 -0.50 -4.28
C PHE A 630 -8.12 -0.15 -4.37
N ARG A 631 -8.46 0.63 -5.40
CA ARG A 631 -9.86 0.99 -5.70
C ARG A 631 -10.20 0.71 -7.15
N ILE A 632 -11.45 0.36 -7.41
CA ILE A 632 -12.02 0.24 -8.74
C ILE A 632 -13.06 1.34 -8.89
N ASP A 633 -12.93 2.12 -9.98
CA ASP A 633 -13.91 3.14 -10.36
C ASP A 633 -14.08 3.11 -11.88
N TRP A 634 -14.98 3.89 -12.43
CA TRP A 634 -15.23 3.89 -13.87
C TRP A 634 -15.60 5.28 -14.39
N PHE A 635 -15.38 5.49 -15.69
CA PHE A 635 -15.77 6.67 -16.43
C PHE A 635 -16.21 6.26 -17.83
N HIS A 636 -17.05 7.06 -18.49
CA HIS A 636 -17.50 6.78 -19.83
C HIS A 636 -16.65 7.48 -20.88
N LEU A 637 -16.50 6.83 -22.04
CA LEU A 637 -15.77 7.36 -23.18
C LEU A 637 -16.63 8.28 -24.04
N SER A 638 -15.95 9.15 -24.78
CA SER A 638 -16.52 9.94 -25.86
C SER A 638 -16.35 9.25 -27.21
N ALA A 639 -17.18 9.60 -28.18
CA ALA A 639 -17.08 9.18 -29.57
C ALA A 639 -16.86 10.36 -30.54
N ASP A 640 -16.23 11.46 -30.08
CA ASP A 640 -15.99 12.62 -30.89
C ASP A 640 -14.82 12.42 -31.86
N PHE A 641 -15.08 12.43 -33.18
CA PHE A 641 -14.07 12.26 -34.22
C PHE A 641 -13.21 13.51 -34.44
N MET A 642 -13.75 14.72 -34.17
CA MET A 642 -13.14 16.00 -34.56
C MET A 642 -11.81 16.31 -33.85
N SER A 643 -11.44 15.59 -32.84
CA SER A 643 -10.26 15.86 -31.98
C SER A 643 -9.14 14.81 -32.07
N SER A 644 -9.21 13.84 -33.03
CA SER A 644 -8.42 12.63 -32.83
C SER A 644 -7.26 12.32 -33.76
N ALA A 645 -7.08 12.94 -34.94
CA ALA A 645 -5.86 12.78 -35.77
C ALA A 645 -5.88 13.59 -37.07
N PRO A 646 -4.72 13.76 -37.74
CA PRO A 646 -4.69 14.36 -39.07
C PRO A 646 -5.44 13.49 -40.10
N SER A 647 -6.20 14.13 -40.95
CA SER A 647 -6.97 13.55 -42.05
C SER A 647 -6.09 12.73 -43.01
N LEU A 648 -6.56 11.50 -43.32
CA LEU A 648 -5.98 10.70 -44.41
C LEU A 648 -6.73 10.93 -45.75
N GLY A 649 -7.78 11.79 -45.74
CA GLY A 649 -8.59 12.11 -46.89
C GLY A 649 -9.51 10.97 -47.32
N PHE A 650 -10.10 11.13 -48.51
CA PHE A 650 -11.04 10.17 -49.09
C PHE A 650 -10.36 9.27 -50.14
N LEU A 651 -10.77 8.02 -50.20
CA LEU A 651 -10.40 7.13 -51.31
C LEU A 651 -10.94 7.61 -52.64
N PRO A 652 -10.27 7.32 -53.78
CA PRO A 652 -10.70 7.82 -55.10
C PRO A 652 -12.13 7.44 -55.49
N ASP A 653 -12.62 6.30 -55.01
CA ASP A 653 -13.95 5.75 -55.29
C ASP A 653 -15.00 6.08 -54.21
N ALA A 654 -14.64 6.83 -53.19
CA ALA A 654 -15.49 7.12 -52.04
C ALA A 654 -16.86 7.66 -52.40
N LYS A 655 -16.92 8.63 -53.35
CA LYS A 655 -18.19 9.23 -53.82
C LYS A 655 -19.12 8.18 -54.42
N HIS A 656 -18.59 7.27 -55.24
CA HIS A 656 -19.34 6.19 -55.86
C HIS A 656 -19.86 5.20 -54.83
N VAL A 657 -19.01 4.77 -53.89
CA VAL A 657 -19.40 3.88 -52.81
C VAL A 657 -20.50 4.50 -51.93
N LEU A 658 -20.34 5.75 -51.51
CA LEU A 658 -21.37 6.47 -50.74
C LEU A 658 -22.70 6.55 -51.43
N SER A 659 -22.69 6.80 -52.75
CA SER A 659 -23.92 6.78 -53.57
C SER A 659 -24.61 5.42 -53.60
N LEU A 660 -23.85 4.33 -53.65
CA LEU A 660 -24.39 2.96 -53.57
C LEU A 660 -24.96 2.65 -52.19
N LEU A 661 -24.29 3.06 -51.16
CA LEU A 661 -24.75 2.87 -49.76
C LEU A 661 -26.07 3.63 -49.52
N SER A 662 -26.19 4.85 -50.02
CA SER A 662 -27.42 5.64 -49.86
C SER A 662 -28.59 5.19 -50.75
N SER A 663 -28.35 4.35 -51.77
CA SER A 663 -29.37 3.96 -52.77
C SER A 663 -30.40 2.95 -52.26
N ARG A 664 -30.11 2.25 -51.18
CA ARG A 664 -30.94 1.22 -50.52
C ARG A 664 -30.64 1.12 -49.00
N PRO A 665 -31.49 0.41 -48.23
CA PRO A 665 -31.20 0.19 -46.81
C PRO A 665 -29.81 -0.41 -46.60
N THR A 666 -28.94 0.33 -45.89
CA THR A 666 -27.56 -0.07 -45.65
C THR A 666 -27.35 -0.31 -44.15
N PHE A 667 -26.92 -1.51 -43.85
CA PHE A 667 -26.57 -1.94 -42.49
C PHE A 667 -25.05 -1.90 -42.34
N LEU A 668 -24.60 -1.08 -41.43
CA LEU A 668 -23.19 -0.78 -41.19
C LEU A 668 -22.68 -1.61 -39.97
N MET A 669 -21.50 -2.17 -40.11
CA MET A 669 -20.75 -2.78 -39.01
C MET A 669 -19.36 -2.14 -38.95
N VAL A 670 -18.99 -1.58 -37.76
CA VAL A 670 -17.74 -0.84 -37.58
C VAL A 670 -16.83 -1.55 -36.59
N GLY A 671 -15.57 -1.64 -36.95
CA GLY A 671 -14.51 -2.17 -36.08
C GLY A 671 -13.60 -3.20 -36.75
N THR A 672 -12.51 -3.54 -36.11
CA THR A 672 -11.55 -4.55 -36.56
C THR A 672 -12.26 -5.90 -36.77
N ILE A 673 -11.96 -6.57 -37.89
CA ILE A 673 -12.52 -7.88 -38.20
C ILE A 673 -11.83 -8.93 -37.34
N GLU A 674 -12.48 -9.35 -36.27
CA GLU A 674 -12.00 -10.33 -35.31
C GLU A 674 -13.12 -11.28 -34.85
N PRO A 675 -12.82 -12.48 -34.34
CA PRO A 675 -13.83 -13.53 -34.08
C PRO A 675 -14.99 -13.10 -33.20
N ARG A 676 -14.73 -12.41 -32.07
CA ARG A 676 -15.73 -11.99 -31.09
C ARG A 676 -16.75 -10.97 -31.63
N LYS A 677 -16.37 -10.22 -32.67
CA LYS A 677 -17.27 -9.23 -33.30
C LYS A 677 -18.31 -9.86 -34.25
N ARG A 678 -18.22 -11.16 -34.51
CA ARG A 678 -19.24 -11.94 -35.22
C ARG A 678 -19.54 -11.47 -36.65
N HIS A 679 -18.50 -11.02 -37.36
CA HIS A 679 -18.63 -10.65 -38.79
C HIS A 679 -19.13 -11.81 -39.65
N ALA A 680 -18.67 -13.04 -39.37
CA ALA A 680 -19.12 -14.22 -40.10
C ALA A 680 -20.60 -14.53 -39.88
N GLN A 681 -21.14 -14.39 -38.66
CA GLN A 681 -22.55 -14.50 -38.35
C GLN A 681 -23.37 -13.48 -39.15
N THR A 682 -22.88 -12.23 -39.19
CA THR A 682 -23.55 -11.13 -39.86
C THR A 682 -23.62 -11.37 -41.36
N LEU A 683 -22.49 -11.76 -42.00
CA LEU A 683 -22.50 -12.08 -43.42
C LEU A 683 -23.49 -13.22 -43.75
N ALA A 684 -23.46 -14.31 -42.98
CA ALA A 684 -24.36 -15.43 -43.18
C ALA A 684 -25.84 -15.03 -42.99
N ALA A 685 -26.14 -14.12 -42.06
CA ALA A 685 -27.48 -13.56 -41.91
C ALA A 685 -27.91 -12.75 -43.13
N PHE A 686 -27.00 -11.97 -43.72
CA PHE A 686 -27.27 -11.23 -44.96
C PHE A 686 -27.42 -12.15 -46.19
N GLU A 687 -26.66 -13.23 -46.30
CA GLU A 687 -26.84 -14.26 -47.33
C GLU A 687 -28.28 -14.82 -47.30
N GLN A 688 -28.85 -15.04 -46.09
CA GLN A 688 -30.25 -15.47 -45.90
C GLN A 688 -31.26 -14.37 -46.29
N ILE A 689 -30.96 -13.11 -45.97
CA ILE A 689 -31.78 -11.94 -46.31
C ILE A 689 -31.84 -11.76 -47.83
N TRP A 690 -30.71 -11.82 -48.50
CA TRP A 690 -30.62 -11.73 -49.98
C TRP A 690 -31.30 -12.90 -50.66
N ALA A 691 -31.18 -14.13 -50.13
CA ALA A 691 -31.86 -15.31 -50.63
C ALA A 691 -33.42 -15.18 -50.59
N LYS A 692 -33.94 -14.37 -49.64
CA LYS A 692 -35.36 -14.04 -49.53
C LYS A 692 -35.79 -12.89 -50.45
N GLY A 693 -34.87 -12.34 -51.29
CA GLY A 693 -35.12 -11.24 -52.21
C GLY A 693 -35.17 -9.86 -51.56
N ILE A 694 -34.71 -9.70 -50.33
CA ILE A 694 -34.67 -8.39 -49.66
C ILE A 694 -33.46 -7.61 -50.16
N ASP A 695 -33.70 -6.43 -50.74
CA ASP A 695 -32.69 -5.57 -51.34
C ASP A 695 -32.08 -4.63 -50.28
N ALA A 696 -31.00 -5.09 -49.61
CA ALA A 696 -30.30 -4.36 -48.56
C ALA A 696 -28.78 -4.52 -48.71
N ASN A 697 -28.04 -3.47 -48.35
CA ASN A 697 -26.57 -3.50 -48.32
C ASN A 697 -26.07 -3.94 -46.93
N PHE A 698 -24.96 -4.68 -46.91
CA PHE A 698 -24.13 -4.92 -45.73
C PHE A 698 -22.77 -4.26 -45.94
N CYS A 699 -22.42 -3.30 -45.08
CA CYS A 699 -21.19 -2.55 -45.15
C CYS A 699 -20.34 -2.84 -43.91
N ILE A 700 -19.11 -3.28 -44.12
CA ILE A 700 -18.11 -3.48 -43.07
C ILE A 700 -17.07 -2.36 -43.18
N ALA A 701 -16.91 -1.56 -42.13
CA ALA A 701 -15.86 -0.54 -42.04
C ALA A 701 -14.84 -0.98 -40.97
N GLY A 702 -13.69 -1.53 -41.37
CA GLY A 702 -12.71 -2.04 -40.46
C GLY A 702 -11.54 -2.75 -41.13
N ARG A 703 -10.41 -2.78 -40.43
CA ARG A 703 -9.20 -3.50 -40.87
C ARG A 703 -9.32 -4.99 -40.54
N GLN A 704 -8.52 -5.79 -41.25
CA GLN A 704 -8.32 -7.21 -40.89
C GLN A 704 -7.63 -7.29 -39.53
N GLY A 705 -8.19 -8.09 -38.62
CA GLY A 705 -7.57 -8.50 -37.35
C GLY A 705 -6.99 -9.91 -37.43
N TRP A 706 -6.89 -10.56 -36.30
CA TRP A 706 -6.31 -11.89 -36.16
C TRP A 706 -7.37 -13.01 -36.26
N LEU A 707 -6.93 -14.23 -36.58
CA LEU A 707 -7.76 -15.45 -36.67
C LEU A 707 -8.97 -15.35 -37.60
N MET A 708 -8.88 -14.54 -38.66
CA MET A 708 -9.99 -14.29 -39.62
C MET A 708 -9.57 -14.47 -41.08
N GLU A 709 -8.47 -15.16 -41.34
CA GLU A 709 -7.90 -15.34 -42.69
C GLU A 709 -8.92 -15.93 -43.66
N ASP A 710 -9.56 -17.06 -43.32
CA ASP A 710 -10.57 -17.74 -44.12
C ASP A 710 -11.80 -16.84 -44.40
N PHE A 711 -12.21 -16.06 -43.39
CA PHE A 711 -13.32 -15.12 -43.54
C PHE A 711 -12.97 -13.98 -44.49
N ILE A 712 -11.75 -13.47 -44.41
CA ILE A 712 -11.26 -12.43 -45.33
C ILE A 712 -11.20 -12.93 -46.76
N GLU A 713 -10.79 -14.18 -47.02
CA GLU A 713 -10.84 -14.80 -48.34
C GLU A 713 -12.28 -14.94 -48.85
N LYS A 714 -13.21 -15.38 -47.97
CA LYS A 714 -14.64 -15.42 -48.30
C LYS A 714 -15.18 -14.01 -48.68
N LEU A 715 -14.83 -12.97 -47.93
CA LEU A 715 -15.24 -11.58 -48.23
C LEU A 715 -14.71 -11.12 -49.60
N ARG A 716 -13.47 -11.44 -49.94
CA ARG A 716 -12.83 -11.07 -51.18
C ARG A 716 -13.47 -11.74 -52.42
N ALA A 717 -13.84 -13.02 -52.25
CA ALA A 717 -14.42 -13.86 -53.31
C ALA A 717 -15.95 -13.81 -53.37
N HIS A 718 -16.61 -13.06 -52.48
CA HIS A 718 -18.07 -13.11 -52.35
C HIS A 718 -18.79 -12.55 -53.57
N PRO A 719 -19.79 -13.24 -54.14
CA PRO A 719 -20.49 -12.80 -55.38
C PRO A 719 -21.21 -11.45 -55.25
N GLU A 720 -21.66 -11.08 -54.07
CA GLU A 720 -22.34 -9.79 -53.79
C GLU A 720 -21.37 -8.63 -53.53
N ARG A 721 -20.06 -8.87 -53.56
CA ARG A 721 -19.05 -7.84 -53.35
C ARG A 721 -19.17 -6.69 -54.39
N GLY A 722 -19.23 -5.45 -53.87
CA GLY A 722 -19.42 -4.24 -54.68
C GLY A 722 -20.85 -4.04 -55.17
N ARG A 723 -21.81 -4.94 -54.85
CA ARG A 723 -23.22 -4.87 -55.18
C ARG A 723 -24.11 -4.68 -53.96
N HIS A 724 -24.05 -5.62 -53.00
CA HIS A 724 -24.75 -5.58 -51.74
C HIS A 724 -23.79 -5.71 -50.56
N LEU A 725 -22.57 -6.20 -50.79
CA LEU A 725 -21.53 -6.36 -49.77
C LEU A 725 -20.38 -5.38 -50.02
N PHE A 726 -20.12 -4.53 -49.04
CA PHE A 726 -19.04 -3.54 -49.10
C PHE A 726 -18.09 -3.79 -47.92
N TRP A 727 -16.79 -3.85 -48.19
CA TRP A 727 -15.74 -3.90 -47.17
C TRP A 727 -14.79 -2.72 -47.38
N LEU A 728 -14.84 -1.77 -46.42
CA LEU A 728 -14.06 -0.55 -46.40
C LEU A 728 -12.88 -0.74 -45.43
N ASN A 729 -11.74 -1.14 -45.99
CA ASN A 729 -10.56 -1.49 -45.20
C ASN A 729 -9.68 -0.26 -44.96
N GLY A 730 -9.52 0.13 -43.68
CA GLY A 730 -8.57 1.17 -43.25
C GLY A 730 -8.93 2.58 -43.77
N ILE A 731 -10.21 2.90 -43.82
CA ILE A 731 -10.69 4.24 -44.19
C ILE A 731 -10.35 5.28 -43.11
N SER A 732 -10.30 6.56 -43.49
CA SER A 732 -10.12 7.68 -42.58
C SER A 732 -11.36 7.93 -41.72
N ASP A 733 -11.19 8.66 -40.60
CA ASP A 733 -12.30 9.02 -39.72
C ASP A 733 -13.33 9.91 -40.46
N GLU A 734 -12.89 10.84 -41.33
CA GLU A 734 -13.79 11.67 -42.12
C GLU A 734 -14.60 10.84 -43.15
N TYR A 735 -13.98 9.80 -43.69
CA TYR A 735 -14.72 8.91 -44.60
C TYR A 735 -15.69 8.05 -43.81
N LEU A 736 -15.31 7.58 -42.61
CA LEU A 736 -16.20 6.83 -41.73
C LEU A 736 -17.42 7.65 -41.30
N GLU A 737 -17.27 8.96 -40.98
CA GLU A 737 -18.42 9.86 -40.77
C GLU A 737 -19.42 9.85 -41.92
N LYS A 738 -18.91 9.96 -43.16
CA LYS A 738 -19.79 9.92 -44.35
C LYS A 738 -20.44 8.55 -44.56
N VAL A 739 -19.78 7.48 -44.17
CA VAL A 739 -20.37 6.13 -44.18
C VAL A 739 -21.49 6.00 -43.14
N TYR A 740 -21.32 6.58 -41.93
CA TYR A 740 -22.42 6.68 -40.96
C TYR A 740 -23.61 7.46 -41.55
N ASP A 741 -23.38 8.64 -42.16
CA ASP A 741 -24.41 9.47 -42.77
C ASP A 741 -25.16 8.75 -43.92
N ALA A 742 -24.45 7.89 -44.69
CA ALA A 742 -24.98 7.13 -45.80
C ALA A 742 -25.68 5.82 -45.37
N SER A 743 -25.59 5.43 -44.14
CA SER A 743 -26.10 4.17 -43.60
C SER A 743 -27.52 4.29 -43.01
N THR A 744 -28.21 3.18 -42.89
CA THR A 744 -29.60 3.12 -42.40
C THR A 744 -29.63 2.61 -40.94
N CYS A 745 -28.79 1.68 -40.62
CA CYS A 745 -28.72 1.05 -39.29
C CYS A 745 -27.31 0.55 -38.99
N LEU A 746 -26.88 0.73 -37.77
CA LEU A 746 -25.67 0.08 -37.25
C LEU A 746 -26.02 -1.31 -36.72
N ILE A 747 -25.20 -2.32 -36.99
CA ILE A 747 -25.27 -3.66 -36.38
C ILE A 747 -24.06 -3.87 -35.53
N VAL A 748 -24.27 -4.21 -34.24
CA VAL A 748 -23.19 -4.54 -33.29
C VAL A 748 -23.47 -5.90 -32.67
N PRO A 749 -23.05 -7.00 -33.32
CA PRO A 749 -23.35 -8.35 -32.90
C PRO A 749 -22.29 -8.96 -31.99
N SER A 750 -21.38 -8.15 -31.47
CA SER A 750 -20.26 -8.57 -30.63
C SER A 750 -20.73 -9.40 -29.44
N GLU A 751 -19.95 -10.43 -29.08
CA GLU A 751 -20.26 -11.27 -27.92
C GLU A 751 -19.96 -10.55 -26.61
N ASP A 752 -18.95 -9.68 -26.64
CA ASP A 752 -18.58 -8.83 -25.51
C ASP A 752 -17.75 -7.62 -25.99
N GLU A 753 -17.75 -6.55 -25.21
CA GLU A 753 -17.04 -5.29 -25.47
C GLU A 753 -16.73 -4.58 -24.15
N GLY A 754 -15.68 -3.74 -24.15
CA GLY A 754 -15.39 -2.90 -22.99
C GLY A 754 -16.33 -1.70 -22.85
N PHE A 755 -16.78 -1.11 -24.00
CA PHE A 755 -17.69 0.05 -24.01
C PHE A 755 -18.69 0.02 -25.18
N GLY A 756 -18.21 -0.17 -26.40
CA GLY A 756 -19.05 -0.12 -27.60
C GLY A 756 -19.10 1.27 -28.23
N LEU A 757 -17.94 1.88 -28.48
CA LEU A 757 -17.83 3.18 -29.15
C LEU A 757 -18.73 3.33 -30.39
N PRO A 758 -18.89 2.30 -31.27
CA PRO A 758 -19.77 2.41 -32.41
C PRO A 758 -21.24 2.76 -32.08
N LEU A 759 -21.76 2.40 -30.89
CA LEU A 759 -23.11 2.77 -30.47
C LEU A 759 -23.25 4.27 -30.26
N VAL A 760 -22.25 4.89 -29.62
CA VAL A 760 -22.23 6.35 -29.39
C VAL A 760 -21.95 7.10 -30.66
N GLU A 761 -21.08 6.56 -31.53
CA GLU A 761 -20.81 7.10 -32.87
C GLU A 761 -22.10 7.12 -33.70
N ALA A 762 -22.84 6.00 -33.74
CA ALA A 762 -24.12 5.91 -34.46
C ALA A 762 -25.16 6.88 -33.88
N ALA A 763 -25.23 7.06 -32.59
CA ALA A 763 -26.13 7.99 -31.91
C ALA A 763 -25.91 9.45 -32.39
N ARG A 764 -24.65 9.88 -32.54
CA ARG A 764 -24.30 11.23 -33.08
C ARG A 764 -24.79 11.44 -34.48
N HIS A 765 -24.84 10.38 -35.31
CA HIS A 765 -25.37 10.39 -36.66
C HIS A 765 -26.87 10.05 -36.69
N LYS A 766 -27.55 9.95 -35.54
CA LYS A 766 -28.96 9.56 -35.40
C LYS A 766 -29.28 8.23 -36.08
N LEU A 767 -28.29 7.37 -36.21
CA LEU A 767 -28.40 6.10 -36.89
C LEU A 767 -29.03 5.08 -35.97
N SER A 768 -30.09 4.41 -36.38
CA SER A 768 -30.72 3.31 -35.62
C SER A 768 -29.72 2.19 -35.37
N ILE A 769 -29.91 1.45 -34.25
CA ILE A 769 -28.97 0.44 -33.81
C ILE A 769 -29.66 -0.89 -33.60
N ILE A 770 -29.07 -1.96 -34.14
CA ILE A 770 -29.34 -3.36 -33.77
C ILE A 770 -28.13 -3.89 -33.02
N ALA A 771 -28.28 -4.23 -31.75
CA ALA A 771 -27.18 -4.67 -30.92
C ALA A 771 -27.48 -6.04 -30.27
N ARG A 772 -26.45 -6.81 -30.01
CA ARG A 772 -26.59 -7.99 -29.14
C ARG A 772 -26.99 -7.57 -27.75
N ASP A 773 -27.82 -8.36 -27.07
CA ASP A 773 -28.23 -8.10 -25.70
C ASP A 773 -27.14 -8.51 -24.71
N ILE A 774 -26.18 -7.61 -24.50
CA ILE A 774 -25.09 -7.78 -23.54
C ILE A 774 -25.06 -6.61 -22.53
N PRO A 775 -24.53 -6.82 -21.30
CA PRO A 775 -24.57 -5.84 -20.21
C PRO A 775 -24.06 -4.45 -20.61
N VAL A 776 -22.87 -4.38 -21.25
CA VAL A 776 -22.26 -3.10 -21.64
C VAL A 776 -23.09 -2.34 -22.68
N PHE A 777 -23.74 -3.03 -23.61
CA PHE A 777 -24.60 -2.35 -24.59
C PHE A 777 -25.90 -1.85 -23.94
N ARG A 778 -26.39 -2.56 -22.92
CA ARG A 778 -27.52 -2.08 -22.10
C ARG A 778 -27.12 -0.87 -21.26
N GLU A 779 -25.89 -0.85 -20.77
CA GLU A 779 -25.34 0.31 -20.05
C GLU A 779 -25.27 1.54 -20.95
N VAL A 780 -24.66 1.41 -22.14
CA VAL A 780 -24.39 2.52 -23.05
C VAL A 780 -25.63 3.00 -23.79
N ALA A 781 -26.42 2.08 -24.34
CA ALA A 781 -27.56 2.43 -25.18
C ALA A 781 -28.93 2.28 -24.51
N SER A 782 -29.02 1.68 -23.31
CA SER A 782 -30.26 1.51 -22.54
C SER A 782 -31.42 1.00 -23.41
N GLY A 783 -32.53 1.73 -23.51
CA GLY A 783 -33.68 1.42 -24.37
C GLY A 783 -33.60 1.95 -25.80
N HIS A 784 -32.48 2.54 -26.21
CA HIS A 784 -32.29 3.26 -27.46
C HIS A 784 -31.71 2.41 -28.61
N ALA A 785 -31.64 1.09 -28.44
CA ALA A 785 -31.25 0.14 -29.46
C ALA A 785 -32.26 -1.01 -29.55
N PHE A 786 -32.35 -1.65 -30.69
CA PHE A 786 -33.09 -2.88 -30.90
C PHE A 786 -32.15 -4.05 -30.51
N TYR A 787 -32.51 -4.83 -29.47
CA TYR A 787 -31.68 -5.91 -28.97
C TYR A 787 -32.09 -7.28 -29.49
N PHE A 788 -31.08 -8.12 -29.76
CA PHE A 788 -31.28 -9.50 -30.15
C PHE A 788 -30.37 -10.46 -29.37
N ASN A 789 -30.75 -11.72 -29.33
CA ASN A 789 -29.98 -12.80 -28.72
C ASN A 789 -29.71 -13.92 -29.71
N GLY A 790 -28.71 -14.75 -29.42
CA GLY A 790 -28.35 -15.93 -30.21
C GLY A 790 -27.10 -15.73 -31.09
N LEU A 791 -26.32 -16.77 -31.24
CA LEU A 791 -25.07 -16.79 -32.02
C LEU A 791 -25.25 -17.30 -33.46
N GLU A 792 -26.40 -17.89 -33.77
CA GLU A 792 -26.71 -18.41 -35.09
C GLU A 792 -27.13 -17.31 -36.07
N PRO A 793 -26.82 -17.45 -37.37
CA PRO A 793 -27.20 -16.46 -38.40
C PRO A 793 -28.71 -16.18 -38.48
N GLU A 794 -29.54 -17.19 -38.19
CA GLU A 794 -31.01 -17.10 -38.20
C GLU A 794 -31.53 -16.09 -37.19
N ALA A 795 -30.94 -16.05 -35.99
CA ALA A 795 -31.33 -15.13 -34.94
C ALA A 795 -31.10 -13.67 -35.38
N LEU A 796 -29.97 -13.36 -35.99
CA LEU A 796 -29.65 -12.03 -36.46
C LEU A 796 -30.46 -11.69 -37.74
N SER A 797 -30.64 -12.65 -38.63
CA SER A 797 -31.48 -12.48 -39.84
C SER A 797 -32.93 -12.14 -39.46
N SER A 798 -33.51 -12.84 -38.48
CA SER A 798 -34.84 -12.52 -37.95
C SER A 798 -34.87 -11.13 -37.29
N ALA A 799 -33.89 -10.81 -36.47
CA ALA A 799 -33.78 -9.52 -35.78
C ALA A 799 -33.72 -8.34 -36.75
N ILE A 800 -32.97 -8.48 -37.87
CA ILE A 800 -32.91 -7.47 -38.92
C ILE A 800 -34.28 -7.30 -39.58
N GLN A 801 -34.99 -8.40 -39.95
CA GLN A 801 -36.31 -8.35 -40.57
C GLN A 801 -37.35 -7.75 -39.63
N ASP A 802 -37.37 -8.10 -38.36
CA ASP A 802 -38.26 -7.54 -37.34
C ASP A 802 -38.00 -6.03 -37.13
N TRP A 803 -36.74 -5.63 -37.09
CA TRP A 803 -36.37 -4.22 -37.03
C TRP A 803 -36.80 -3.45 -38.29
N MET A 804 -36.66 -4.02 -39.51
CA MET A 804 -37.11 -3.40 -40.74
C MET A 804 -38.63 -3.14 -40.73
N LYS A 805 -39.40 -4.10 -40.26
CA LYS A 805 -40.85 -3.96 -39.99
C LYS A 805 -41.17 -2.80 -39.05
N LEU A 806 -40.51 -2.78 -37.88
CA LEU A 806 -40.68 -1.71 -36.89
C LEU A 806 -40.33 -0.35 -37.46
N ARG A 807 -39.33 -0.28 -38.32
CA ARG A 807 -38.92 0.95 -39.02
C ARG A 807 -40.01 1.43 -39.98
N GLU A 808 -40.57 0.55 -40.79
CA GLU A 808 -41.67 0.85 -41.67
C GLU A 808 -42.92 1.35 -40.92
N GLU A 809 -43.18 0.81 -39.73
CA GLU A 809 -44.22 1.23 -38.82
C GLU A 809 -43.88 2.51 -38.03
N GLY A 810 -42.68 3.07 -38.16
CA GLY A 810 -42.24 4.24 -37.39
C GLY A 810 -41.99 3.95 -35.89
N ARG A 811 -41.79 2.69 -35.53
CA ARG A 811 -41.65 2.19 -34.14
C ARG A 811 -40.24 1.70 -33.80
N ALA A 812 -39.31 1.74 -34.73
CA ALA A 812 -37.92 1.37 -34.44
C ALA A 812 -37.32 2.28 -33.32
N PRO A 813 -36.54 1.73 -32.38
CA PRO A 813 -35.89 2.54 -31.38
C PRO A 813 -35.01 3.63 -32.00
N SER A 814 -35.10 4.85 -31.43
CA SER A 814 -34.22 5.96 -31.84
C SER A 814 -32.96 5.98 -30.94
N SER A 815 -31.81 6.14 -31.58
CA SER A 815 -30.52 6.27 -30.89
C SER A 815 -30.26 7.68 -30.31
N GLU A 816 -31.10 8.68 -30.64
CA GLU A 816 -30.91 10.08 -30.21
C GLU A 816 -30.88 10.28 -28.70
N GLY A 817 -31.41 9.34 -27.93
CA GLY A 817 -31.43 9.36 -26.47
C GLY A 817 -30.16 8.76 -25.84
N ILE A 818 -29.21 8.22 -26.58
CA ILE A 818 -27.97 7.69 -26.05
C ILE A 818 -27.09 8.86 -25.59
N PRO A 819 -26.64 8.89 -24.33
CA PRO A 819 -25.75 9.95 -23.86
C PRO A 819 -24.45 10.01 -24.69
N SER A 820 -24.13 11.16 -25.21
CA SER A 820 -22.90 11.39 -25.98
C SER A 820 -22.04 12.43 -25.23
N LEU A 821 -21.03 11.95 -24.53
CA LEU A 821 -20.05 12.84 -23.88
C LEU A 821 -19.10 13.44 -24.93
N THR A 822 -18.55 14.61 -24.61
CA THR A 822 -17.35 15.13 -25.24
C THR A 822 -16.12 14.54 -24.58
N TRP A 823 -14.96 14.56 -25.25
CA TRP A 823 -13.70 14.12 -24.65
C TRP A 823 -13.32 14.94 -23.41
N LYS A 824 -13.70 16.22 -23.39
CA LYS A 824 -13.54 17.09 -22.20
C LYS A 824 -14.33 16.58 -20.99
N GLU A 825 -15.59 16.17 -21.20
CA GLU A 825 -16.43 15.62 -20.13
C GLU A 825 -15.93 14.25 -19.67
N SER A 826 -15.49 13.41 -20.61
CA SER A 826 -14.87 12.12 -20.30
C SER A 826 -13.58 12.27 -19.46
N ALA A 827 -12.69 13.17 -19.86
CA ALA A 827 -11.48 13.50 -19.11
C ALA A 827 -11.79 14.12 -17.74
N ALA A 828 -12.84 14.93 -17.63
CA ALA A 828 -13.30 15.50 -16.36
C ALA A 828 -13.81 14.43 -15.39
N GLN A 829 -14.54 13.40 -15.87
CA GLN A 829 -14.92 12.24 -15.06
C GLN A 829 -13.68 11.50 -14.55
N LEU A 830 -12.71 11.21 -15.43
CA LEU A 830 -11.46 10.57 -15.03
C LEU A 830 -10.68 11.41 -14.02
N LYS A 831 -10.55 12.72 -14.23
CA LYS A 831 -9.93 13.65 -13.29
C LYS A 831 -10.62 13.59 -11.91
N GLN A 832 -11.96 13.62 -11.88
CA GLN A 832 -12.72 13.58 -10.63
C GLN A 832 -12.44 12.32 -9.82
N ILE A 833 -12.41 11.14 -10.45
CA ILE A 833 -12.10 9.89 -9.76
C ILE A 833 -10.61 9.79 -9.40
N LEU A 834 -9.72 10.32 -10.23
CA LEU A 834 -8.27 10.28 -10.02
C LEU A 834 -7.84 11.07 -8.76
N PHE A 835 -8.42 12.25 -8.56
CA PHE A 835 -8.11 13.14 -7.44
C PHE A 835 -9.08 13.01 -6.25
N ARG A 836 -9.98 12.01 -6.25
CA ARG A 836 -10.87 11.75 -5.12
C ARG A 836 -10.04 11.25 -3.92
N PRO A 837 -10.27 11.81 -2.70
CA PRO A 837 -9.66 11.28 -1.46
C PRO A 837 -10.04 9.81 -1.25
N HIS A 838 -9.14 9.04 -0.62
CA HIS A 838 -9.29 7.58 -0.42
C HIS A 838 -10.46 7.18 0.49
N ASP A 839 -11.03 8.08 1.30
CA ASP A 839 -12.01 7.74 2.34
C ASP A 839 -13.44 7.44 1.85
N CYS A 840 -13.71 7.47 0.54
CA CYS A 840 -15.09 7.49 0.02
C CYS A 840 -15.61 6.19 -0.60
N VAL A 841 -14.80 5.13 -0.77
CA VAL A 841 -15.29 3.89 -1.41
C VAL A 841 -14.76 2.63 -0.73
N LYS A 842 -15.66 1.91 -0.05
CA LYS A 842 -15.43 0.50 0.32
C LYS A 842 -15.80 -0.37 -0.89
N VAL A 843 -14.85 -1.21 -1.37
CA VAL A 843 -15.09 -2.29 -2.34
C VAL A 843 -15.96 -3.38 -1.71
#